data_712a3c690d84287d9986ab974bcd62d0
#
_entry.id   712a3c690d84287d9986ab974bcd62d0
#
_cell.length_a   1.000
_cell.length_b   1.000
_cell.length_c   1.000
_cell.angle_alpha   90.00
_cell.angle_beta   90.00
_cell.angle_gamma   90.00
#
_symmetry.space_group_name_H-M   'P 1'
#
loop_
_entity.id
_entity.type
_entity.pdbx_description
1 polymer ?
#
loop_
_entity_poly.entity_id
_entity_poly.type
_entity_poly.pdbx_seq_one_letter_code
_entity_poly.pdbx_strand_id
1 'polypeptide(L)'
;MDTPGALWGNGFMRPHFQSEELEQQTRRTRYDAQKIVEKVMTEIINEVPHETPNFATEAASQLAELFPEIVADGKINLDTLKTILDVDIEDGRERFGLTWPGKREAIRAAQTPTTATLMPDKQNSVNWETTQNVFIEGDNLEVLKILQKHYFGEIKMIYIDPPYNTGNDFVYSDNYADSIGTYLEMTGQGDGGGKLSTNSESDGRFHSNWLNMMYPRLKLARNLLTQDGVIFISIDDNEQATLKAVCDQIFGESNHVNTFTWVSNPKGRQISSSGAAITKEYILCYARNRRHTPEFDVRASLMKRLMPETYKGFDYTLQSDNIGPFVIKNELYNSNSKFNEETRPNLVFDIYYDPISGEVRTADRGDAHLYPGFVKISPKKNNNGTHKFHAYRWSREKISQESSELFFRKVDDGEWRVYTKVRSVDQTILKDTITGLTTTTGANDLDKVGISKAYFENPKPVNLIQVLLEAAGVTSNDIVMDFFAGSGSTAQAVLAFNAELGKHCACISIQLPEATDRQSDAHKAGYDTISSLSRARIRLAGKQILEGDATKLDGRDKPLDVGFRAYKLVDTNFTKWKADSGLSEGELINMFSGISDSTNDDARPEAILTEVLLKLGFSLSERIETVDVDGLEVFSVSDGLLMAYSDEHTSPTLAQLRALVAKEPERLVILEDAFKGNDELKTNLVQECRTHNVDLWTA
;
A
#
# COMPACT_ATOMS: atom_id res chain seq x y z
N MET A 1 -71.00 38.85 -13.00
CA MET A 1 -71.04 39.83 -11.90
C MET A 1 -69.95 39.40 -10.97
N ASP A 2 -68.96 39.96 -11.23
CA ASP A 2 -68.03 40.90 -10.60
C ASP A 2 -66.92 40.21 -9.80
N THR A 3 -65.80 40.24 -10.41
CA THR A 3 -64.48 40.45 -9.77
C THR A 3 -64.45 41.79 -9.03
N PRO A 4 -63.54 42.21 -8.22
CA PRO A 4 -62.07 41.99 -8.29
C PRO A 4 -61.44 41.73 -6.90
N GLY A 5 -60.21 41.38 -6.70
CA GLY A 5 -58.96 41.93 -7.15
C GLY A 5 -57.94 41.94 -6.03
N ALA A 6 -56.83 41.49 -6.34
CA ALA A 6 -55.44 41.96 -6.11
C ALA A 6 -54.82 42.08 -4.71
N LEU A 7 -53.68 41.56 -4.70
CA LEU A 7 -52.30 42.04 -4.38
C LEU A 7 -51.62 41.59 -3.09
N TRP A 8 -50.57 40.82 -3.31
CA TRP A 8 -49.20 41.01 -2.88
C TRP A 8 -48.84 40.96 -1.40
N GLY A 9 -47.94 40.08 -1.08
CA GLY A 9 -47.14 40.12 0.13
C GLY A 9 -46.18 38.95 0.24
N ASN A 10 -45.12 38.99 -0.53
CA ASN A 10 -43.92 38.12 -0.32
C ASN A 10 -43.35 38.39 1.06
N GLY A 11 -43.18 37.33 1.85
CA GLY A 11 -42.44 37.34 3.09
C GLY A 11 -41.83 35.99 3.31
N PHE A 12 -40.73 35.68 2.62
CA PHE A 12 -39.82 34.58 3.02
C PHE A 12 -39.20 34.99 4.36
N MET A 13 -39.77 34.56 5.47
CA MET A 13 -39.06 34.48 6.73
C MET A 13 -38.20 33.21 6.70
N ARG A 14 -36.90 33.40 6.56
CA ARG A 14 -35.90 32.37 6.85
C ARG A 14 -35.97 32.02 8.33
N PRO A 15 -35.91 30.73 8.73
CA PRO A 15 -35.78 30.34 10.13
C PRO A 15 -34.33 30.51 10.57
N HIS A 16 -33.96 31.71 10.99
CA HIS A 16 -32.63 32.02 11.55
C HIS A 16 -32.50 31.59 13.03
N PHE A 17 -33.59 31.15 13.66
CA PHE A 17 -33.56 30.75 15.09
C PHE A 17 -33.22 29.30 15.37
N GLN A 18 -33.34 28.38 14.38
CA GLN A 18 -32.96 26.96 14.59
C GLN A 18 -31.47 26.72 14.39
N SER A 19 -30.74 27.57 13.68
CA SER A 19 -29.30 27.38 13.47
C SER A 19 -28.46 27.79 14.68
N GLU A 20 -28.86 28.80 15.44
CA GLU A 20 -28.15 29.24 16.63
C GLU A 20 -28.32 28.29 17.82
N GLU A 21 -29.49 27.71 17.99
CA GLU A 21 -29.72 26.70 19.02
C GLU A 21 -28.96 25.38 18.71
N LEU A 22 -28.93 24.96 17.44
CA LEU A 22 -28.15 23.79 17.02
C LEU A 22 -26.63 24.05 17.14
N GLU A 23 -26.15 25.25 16.80
CA GLU A 23 -24.74 25.62 17.02
C GLU A 23 -24.39 25.73 18.51
N GLN A 24 -25.26 26.27 19.34
CA GLN A 24 -25.06 26.31 20.79
C GLN A 24 -25.12 24.92 21.40
N GLN A 25 -26.00 24.04 20.95
CA GLN A 25 -26.08 22.66 21.39
C GLN A 25 -24.86 21.87 20.93
N THR A 26 -24.38 22.07 19.71
CA THR A 26 -23.15 21.44 19.17
C THR A 26 -21.89 21.97 19.89
N ARG A 27 -21.82 23.26 20.23
CA ARG A 27 -20.73 23.85 21.04
C ARG A 27 -20.77 23.33 22.47
N ARG A 28 -21.96 23.14 23.06
CA ARG A 28 -22.11 22.61 24.41
C ARG A 28 -21.73 21.13 24.47
N THR A 29 -22.13 20.34 23.47
CA THR A 29 -21.73 18.91 23.35
C THR A 29 -20.24 18.76 23.10
N ARG A 30 -19.61 19.62 22.29
CA ARG A 30 -18.14 19.67 22.14
C ARG A 30 -17.44 20.08 23.41
N TYR A 31 -17.96 21.05 24.15
CA TYR A 31 -17.39 21.51 25.42
C TYR A 31 -17.51 20.47 26.52
N ASP A 32 -18.64 19.76 26.59
CA ASP A 32 -18.86 18.67 27.53
C ASP A 32 -18.04 17.41 27.13
N ALA A 33 -17.89 17.10 25.85
CA ALA A 33 -16.98 16.07 25.36
C ALA A 33 -15.51 16.43 25.64
N GLN A 34 -15.12 17.69 25.43
CA GLN A 34 -13.78 18.18 25.76
C GLN A 34 -13.50 18.14 27.26
N LYS A 35 -14.48 18.49 28.11
CA LYS A 35 -14.37 18.32 29.57
C LYS A 35 -14.35 16.89 30.04
N ILE A 36 -15.06 15.98 29.38
CA ILE A 36 -14.99 14.53 29.66
C ILE A 36 -13.63 14.00 29.24
N VAL A 37 -13.11 14.40 28.08
CA VAL A 37 -11.76 14.08 27.61
C VAL A 37 -10.71 14.69 28.55
N GLU A 38 -10.84 15.98 28.93
CA GLU A 38 -9.96 16.59 29.94
C GLU A 38 -10.04 15.90 31.30
N LYS A 39 -11.22 15.47 31.75
CA LYS A 39 -11.42 14.79 33.04
C LYS A 39 -10.90 13.35 33.03
N VAL A 40 -10.98 12.65 31.88
CA VAL A 40 -10.37 11.32 31.68
C VAL A 40 -8.87 11.45 31.51
N MET A 41 -8.37 12.47 30.81
CA MET A 41 -6.92 12.73 30.66
C MET A 41 -6.26 13.29 31.93
N THR A 42 -7.02 13.76 32.93
CA THR A 42 -6.45 14.33 34.17
C THR A 42 -6.18 13.30 35.26
N GLU A 43 -6.55 12.04 35.11
CA GLU A 43 -6.38 11.01 36.15
C GLU A 43 -5.64 9.74 35.71
N ILE A 44 -5.24 9.57 34.43
CA ILE A 44 -4.65 8.32 33.95
C ILE A 44 -3.30 8.62 33.31
N ILE A 45 -2.26 7.95 33.80
CA ILE A 45 -1.00 7.78 33.08
C ILE A 45 -1.32 6.86 31.90
N ASN A 46 -0.94 7.23 30.68
CA ASN A 46 -1.13 6.39 29.53
C ASN A 46 -0.14 5.22 29.59
N GLU A 47 -0.66 4.01 29.46
CA GLU A 47 0.18 2.80 29.30
C GLU A 47 0.36 2.48 27.82
N VAL A 48 1.57 2.07 27.45
CA VAL A 48 1.85 1.58 26.10
C VAL A 48 1.12 0.26 25.89
N PRO A 49 0.33 0.11 24.80
CA PRO A 49 -0.42 -1.12 24.56
C PRO A 49 0.50 -2.36 24.48
N HIS A 50 0.12 -3.43 25.15
CA HIS A 50 0.88 -4.70 25.11
C HIS A 50 0.69 -5.50 23.82
N GLU A 51 -0.38 -5.21 23.06
CA GLU A 51 -0.76 -5.89 21.82
C GLU A 51 -1.07 -4.90 20.70
N THR A 52 -1.07 -5.39 19.47
CA THR A 52 -1.58 -4.62 18.32
C THR A 52 -3.09 -4.40 18.43
N PRO A 53 -3.68 -3.40 17.71
CA PRO A 53 -5.10 -3.15 17.75
C PRO A 53 -5.95 -4.39 17.43
N ASN A 54 -7.04 -4.56 18.18
CA ASN A 54 -8.04 -5.59 17.88
C ASN A 54 -9.08 -5.03 16.91
N PHE A 55 -8.93 -5.34 15.63
CA PHE A 55 -9.78 -4.80 14.57
C PHE A 55 -11.23 -5.24 14.64
N ALA A 56 -11.54 -6.36 15.28
CA ALA A 56 -12.93 -6.75 15.52
C ALA A 56 -13.60 -5.82 16.54
N THR A 57 -12.89 -5.47 17.62
CA THR A 57 -13.35 -4.53 18.63
C THR A 57 -13.42 -3.10 18.08
N GLU A 58 -12.44 -2.68 17.29
CA GLU A 58 -12.46 -1.37 16.63
C GLU A 58 -13.65 -1.25 15.65
N ALA A 59 -13.89 -2.24 14.81
CA ALA A 59 -15.04 -2.26 13.91
C ALA A 59 -16.36 -2.21 14.67
N ALA A 60 -16.47 -2.93 15.81
CA ALA A 60 -17.62 -2.88 16.67
C ALA A 60 -17.81 -1.49 17.31
N SER A 61 -16.71 -0.83 17.72
CA SER A 61 -16.75 0.52 18.26
C SER A 61 -17.18 1.54 17.21
N GLN A 62 -16.66 1.46 15.99
CA GLN A 62 -17.06 2.32 14.87
C GLN A 62 -18.54 2.16 14.50
N LEU A 63 -19.06 0.91 14.53
CA LEU A 63 -20.47 0.65 14.31
C LEU A 63 -21.33 1.22 15.46
N ALA A 64 -20.86 1.12 16.71
CA ALA A 64 -21.52 1.69 17.86
C ALA A 64 -21.54 3.23 17.86
N GLU A 65 -20.50 3.88 17.33
CA GLU A 65 -20.48 5.33 17.13
C GLU A 65 -21.45 5.78 16.05
N LEU A 66 -21.51 5.05 14.92
CA LEU A 66 -22.41 5.35 13.81
C LEU A 66 -23.88 5.12 14.17
N PHE A 67 -24.16 4.11 14.97
CA PHE A 67 -25.49 3.66 15.36
C PHE A 67 -25.54 3.33 16.86
N PRO A 68 -25.55 4.34 17.77
CA PRO A 68 -25.55 4.08 19.23
C PRO A 68 -26.69 3.18 19.70
N GLU A 69 -27.82 3.20 19.00
CA GLU A 69 -29.01 2.39 19.30
C GLU A 69 -28.85 0.87 19.08
N ILE A 70 -27.80 0.45 18.38
CA ILE A 70 -27.50 -0.99 18.22
C ILE A 70 -26.77 -1.59 19.42
N VAL A 71 -26.36 -0.77 20.41
CA VAL A 71 -25.62 -1.24 21.58
C VAL A 71 -26.60 -1.68 22.66
N ALA A 72 -26.57 -2.96 23.00
CA ALA A 72 -27.31 -3.52 24.12
C ALA A 72 -26.34 -4.29 25.03
N ASP A 73 -26.29 -3.94 26.31
CA ASP A 73 -25.40 -4.57 27.32
C ASP A 73 -23.91 -4.60 26.88
N GLY A 74 -23.44 -3.51 26.22
CA GLY A 74 -22.05 -3.38 25.73
C GLY A 74 -21.72 -4.25 24.51
N LYS A 75 -22.72 -4.83 23.84
CA LYS A 75 -22.59 -5.65 22.63
C LYS A 75 -23.46 -5.12 21.50
N ILE A 76 -23.04 -5.34 20.26
CA ILE A 76 -23.82 -4.99 19.08
C ILE A 76 -25.00 -5.96 18.92
N ASN A 77 -26.20 -5.40 18.89
CA ASN A 77 -27.42 -6.12 18.57
C ASN A 77 -27.62 -6.16 17.04
N LEU A 78 -27.42 -7.33 16.46
CA LEU A 78 -27.53 -7.54 15.02
C LEU A 78 -28.96 -7.35 14.48
N ASP A 79 -29.99 -7.63 15.26
CA ASP A 79 -31.39 -7.49 14.83
C ASP A 79 -31.76 -5.99 14.77
N THR A 80 -31.29 -5.21 15.73
CA THR A 80 -31.45 -3.74 15.71
C THR A 80 -30.70 -3.13 14.56
N LEU A 81 -29.45 -3.55 14.30
CA LEU A 81 -28.66 -3.09 13.16
C LEU A 81 -29.34 -3.44 11.83
N LYS A 82 -29.91 -4.64 11.70
CA LYS A 82 -30.70 -5.05 10.54
C LYS A 82 -31.92 -4.14 10.34
N THR A 83 -32.62 -3.82 11.42
CA THR A 83 -33.81 -2.95 11.38
C THR A 83 -33.47 -1.54 10.91
N ILE A 84 -32.32 -1.00 11.32
CA ILE A 84 -31.86 0.35 10.93
C ILE A 84 -31.46 0.40 9.46
N LEU A 85 -30.76 -0.64 8.98
CA LEU A 85 -30.29 -0.72 7.59
C LEU A 85 -31.38 -1.24 6.62
N ASP A 86 -32.47 -1.82 7.15
CA ASP A 86 -33.69 -2.29 6.44
C ASP A 86 -33.39 -2.99 5.10
N VAL A 87 -33.78 -2.38 3.98
CA VAL A 87 -33.67 -2.95 2.63
C VAL A 87 -32.22 -3.16 2.16
N ASP A 88 -31.26 -2.51 2.79
CA ASP A 88 -29.83 -2.67 2.44
C ASP A 88 -29.20 -3.91 3.08
N ILE A 89 -29.94 -4.63 3.95
CA ILE A 89 -29.53 -5.91 4.52
C ILE A 89 -30.38 -7.05 3.95
N GLU A 90 -29.70 -7.99 3.30
CA GLU A 90 -30.32 -9.17 2.74
C GLU A 90 -30.51 -10.28 3.78
N ASP A 91 -31.75 -10.72 3.99
CA ASP A 91 -32.09 -11.86 4.84
C ASP A 91 -31.84 -13.19 4.12
N GLY A 92 -30.86 -13.96 4.60
CA GLY A 92 -30.81 -15.43 4.53
C GLY A 92 -30.82 -16.11 3.15
N ARG A 93 -30.70 -15.41 2.03
CA ARG A 93 -30.59 -16.03 0.71
C ARG A 93 -29.20 -16.61 0.50
N GLU A 94 -29.13 -17.79 -0.09
CA GLU A 94 -27.86 -18.36 -0.54
C GLU A 94 -27.16 -17.38 -1.47
N ARG A 95 -25.96 -16.93 -1.06
CA ARG A 95 -25.12 -16.05 -1.88
C ARG A 95 -24.05 -16.86 -2.57
N PHE A 96 -23.80 -16.55 -3.84
CA PHE A 96 -22.58 -17.01 -4.49
C PHE A 96 -21.37 -16.46 -3.72
N GLY A 97 -20.51 -17.33 -3.25
CA GLY A 97 -19.30 -16.95 -2.54
C GLY A 97 -18.43 -18.17 -2.27
N LEU A 98 -17.11 -17.96 -2.27
CA LEU A 98 -16.15 -19.02 -2.00
C LEU A 98 -16.22 -19.43 -0.52
N THR A 99 -16.46 -20.73 -0.27
CA THR A 99 -16.41 -21.33 1.07
C THR A 99 -15.44 -22.51 1.06
N TRP A 100 -14.70 -22.66 2.16
CA TRP A 100 -13.75 -23.76 2.34
C TRP A 100 -13.60 -24.13 3.82
N PRO A 101 -13.10 -25.33 4.14
CA PRO A 101 -12.75 -25.72 5.51
C PRO A 101 -11.67 -24.81 6.10
N GLY A 102 -11.93 -24.20 7.27
CA GLY A 102 -11.00 -23.28 7.93
C GLY A 102 -11.25 -21.79 7.65
N LYS A 103 -12.19 -21.41 6.75
CA LYS A 103 -12.46 -20.00 6.42
C LYS A 103 -12.74 -19.13 7.65
N ARG A 104 -13.50 -19.62 8.63
CA ARG A 104 -13.82 -18.86 9.86
C ARG A 104 -12.58 -18.60 10.71
N GLU A 105 -11.66 -19.56 10.76
CA GLU A 105 -10.38 -19.45 11.45
C GLU A 105 -9.47 -18.45 10.74
N ALA A 106 -9.40 -18.51 9.41
CA ALA A 106 -8.65 -17.56 8.61
C ALA A 106 -9.15 -16.10 8.78
N ILE A 107 -10.48 -15.90 8.89
CA ILE A 107 -11.06 -14.58 9.20
C ILE A 107 -10.62 -14.10 10.57
N ARG A 108 -10.67 -14.98 11.59
CA ARG A 108 -10.27 -14.67 12.97
C ARG A 108 -8.77 -14.37 13.04
N ALA A 109 -7.94 -15.13 12.35
CA ALA A 109 -6.48 -14.95 12.32
C ALA A 109 -6.08 -13.52 11.91
N ALA A 110 -6.79 -12.93 10.94
CA ALA A 110 -6.58 -11.54 10.55
C ALA A 110 -6.99 -10.51 11.62
N GLN A 111 -7.86 -10.88 12.54
CA GLN A 111 -8.42 -10.00 13.58
C GLN A 111 -7.74 -10.19 14.94
N THR A 112 -7.13 -11.35 15.17
CA THR A 112 -6.45 -11.66 16.43
C THR A 112 -5.21 -10.77 16.58
N PRO A 113 -5.12 -9.98 17.66
CA PRO A 113 -3.92 -9.20 17.96
C PRO A 113 -2.69 -10.08 18.13
N THR A 114 -1.52 -9.49 17.99
CA THR A 114 -0.25 -10.14 18.32
C THR A 114 0.50 -9.35 19.39
N THR A 115 1.20 -10.08 20.25
CA THR A 115 2.18 -9.53 21.18
C THR A 115 3.56 -9.43 20.57
N ALA A 116 3.82 -10.10 19.44
CA ALA A 116 5.10 -10.07 18.75
C ALA A 116 5.56 -8.65 18.41
N THR A 117 6.87 -8.49 18.34
CA THR A 117 7.50 -7.21 18.01
C THR A 117 8.65 -7.36 17.02
N LEU A 118 9.29 -6.26 16.66
CA LEU A 118 10.42 -6.21 15.75
C LEU A 118 11.68 -5.78 16.47
N MET A 119 12.73 -6.59 16.40
CA MET A 119 14.04 -6.28 16.93
C MET A 119 14.93 -5.70 15.84
N PRO A 120 15.56 -4.52 16.06
CA PRO A 120 16.55 -3.94 15.14
C PRO A 120 17.74 -4.88 14.90
N ASP A 121 18.10 -5.09 13.63
CA ASP A 121 19.29 -5.84 13.21
C ASP A 121 20.27 -4.92 12.48
N LYS A 122 20.90 -4.01 13.23
CA LYS A 122 21.80 -2.98 12.67
C LYS A 122 22.99 -3.59 11.93
N GLN A 123 23.46 -4.76 12.36
CA GLN A 123 24.61 -5.45 11.71
C GLN A 123 24.30 -5.90 10.29
N ASN A 124 23.06 -6.26 10.03
CA ASN A 124 22.60 -6.69 8.71
C ASN A 124 21.98 -5.56 7.89
N SER A 125 21.96 -4.34 8.42
CA SER A 125 21.45 -3.16 7.76
C SER A 125 22.50 -2.49 6.86
N VAL A 126 22.04 -1.53 6.04
CA VAL A 126 22.87 -0.65 5.23
C VAL A 126 22.36 0.77 5.39
N ASN A 127 23.21 1.73 5.75
CA ASN A 127 22.86 3.13 5.95
C ASN A 127 21.69 3.32 6.95
N TRP A 128 21.72 2.62 8.08
CA TRP A 128 20.65 2.58 9.08
C TRP A 128 20.06 3.95 9.41
N GLU A 129 20.92 4.95 9.61
CA GLU A 129 20.50 6.27 10.09
C GLU A 129 19.74 7.10 9.04
N THR A 130 19.95 6.83 7.76
CA THR A 130 19.47 7.70 6.67
C THR A 130 18.46 7.04 5.74
N THR A 131 18.40 5.71 5.71
CA THR A 131 17.54 4.97 4.78
C THR A 131 16.08 4.95 5.23
N GLN A 132 15.17 5.01 4.24
CA GLN A 132 13.73 4.84 4.41
C GLN A 132 13.26 3.41 4.05
N ASN A 133 14.13 2.61 3.43
CA ASN A 133 13.78 1.23 3.07
C ASN A 133 13.87 0.31 4.29
N VAL A 134 13.00 -0.68 4.34
CA VAL A 134 12.91 -1.63 5.46
C VAL A 134 12.93 -3.07 4.94
N PHE A 135 13.69 -3.94 5.59
CA PHE A 135 13.68 -5.38 5.39
C PHE A 135 13.34 -6.09 6.70
N ILE A 136 12.27 -6.87 6.73
CA ILE A 136 11.81 -7.55 7.93
C ILE A 136 11.95 -9.06 7.72
N GLU A 137 12.73 -9.71 8.57
CA GLU A 137 12.86 -11.16 8.64
C GLU A 137 11.83 -11.70 9.62
N GLY A 138 10.81 -12.43 9.13
CA GLY A 138 9.77 -12.98 9.99
C GLY A 138 8.57 -13.54 9.23
N ASP A 139 7.63 -14.12 9.99
CA ASP A 139 6.33 -14.52 9.46
C ASP A 139 5.54 -13.28 9.02
N ASN A 140 5.09 -13.29 7.78
CA ASN A 140 4.44 -12.13 7.19
C ASN A 140 3.04 -11.84 7.76
N LEU A 141 2.31 -12.83 8.33
CA LEU A 141 1.03 -12.59 8.98
C LEU A 141 1.21 -11.74 10.24
N GLU A 142 2.16 -12.13 11.11
CA GLU A 142 2.44 -11.41 12.34
C GLU A 142 3.02 -10.01 12.04
N VAL A 143 3.95 -9.93 11.09
CA VAL A 143 4.51 -8.64 10.67
C VAL A 143 3.41 -7.72 10.10
N LEU A 144 2.51 -8.22 9.25
CA LEU A 144 1.39 -7.43 8.72
C LEU A 144 0.46 -6.91 9.82
N LYS A 145 0.26 -7.66 10.92
CA LYS A 145 -0.49 -7.17 12.09
C LYS A 145 0.23 -6.02 12.80
N ILE A 146 1.54 -6.14 12.99
CA ILE A 146 2.37 -5.12 13.63
C ILE A 146 2.33 -3.81 12.82
N LEU A 147 2.42 -3.91 11.51
CA LEU A 147 2.48 -2.75 10.62
C LEU A 147 1.16 -1.99 10.48
N GLN A 148 0.01 -2.56 10.90
CA GLN A 148 -1.30 -1.93 10.71
C GLN A 148 -1.39 -0.54 11.36
N LYS A 149 -0.77 -0.33 12.52
CA LYS A 149 -0.99 0.92 13.28
C LYS A 149 -0.37 2.14 12.59
N HIS A 150 0.84 2.00 12.08
CA HIS A 150 1.51 3.12 11.39
C HIS A 150 1.17 3.17 9.90
N TYR A 151 1.21 2.00 9.21
CA TYR A 151 1.11 1.96 7.75
C TYR A 151 -0.32 1.78 7.23
N PHE A 152 -1.34 1.97 8.07
CA PHE A 152 -2.76 1.89 7.65
C PHE A 152 -3.06 2.99 6.62
N GLY A 153 -3.35 2.57 5.38
CA GLY A 153 -3.66 3.50 4.30
C GLY A 153 -2.46 4.25 3.71
N GLU A 154 -1.22 3.79 3.94
CA GLU A 154 0.00 4.47 3.52
C GLU A 154 0.71 3.80 2.31
N ILE A 155 0.39 2.55 2.00
CA ILE A 155 1.08 1.79 0.96
C ILE A 155 0.46 2.05 -0.41
N LYS A 156 1.23 2.61 -1.33
CA LYS A 156 0.79 2.93 -2.69
C LYS A 156 0.70 1.70 -3.57
N MET A 157 1.66 0.79 -3.48
CA MET A 157 1.71 -0.42 -4.27
C MET A 157 2.16 -1.61 -3.42
N ILE A 158 1.42 -2.70 -3.51
CA ILE A 158 1.86 -4.00 -3.02
C ILE A 158 2.10 -4.89 -4.23
N TYR A 159 3.26 -5.54 -4.28
CA TYR A 159 3.55 -6.63 -5.21
C TYR A 159 3.89 -7.87 -4.41
N ILE A 160 3.28 -9.00 -4.72
CA ILE A 160 3.61 -10.29 -4.10
C ILE A 160 3.68 -11.42 -5.10
N ASP A 161 4.57 -12.37 -4.79
CA ASP A 161 4.76 -13.62 -5.50
C ASP A 161 4.61 -14.78 -4.50
N PRO A 162 3.35 -15.12 -4.11
CA PRO A 162 3.10 -16.15 -3.11
C PRO A 162 3.38 -17.55 -3.68
N PRO A 163 3.47 -18.61 -2.83
CA PRO A 163 3.52 -19.98 -3.29
C PRO A 163 2.36 -20.30 -4.23
N TYR A 164 2.65 -20.97 -5.37
CA TYR A 164 1.64 -21.27 -6.40
C TYR A 164 0.81 -22.52 -6.13
N ASN A 165 1.09 -23.19 -5.03
CA ASN A 165 0.43 -24.44 -4.63
C ASN A 165 0.63 -25.56 -5.66
N THR A 166 1.87 -25.82 -6.07
CA THR A 166 2.23 -26.81 -7.09
C THR A 166 2.44 -28.22 -6.52
N GLY A 167 2.15 -28.42 -5.23
CA GLY A 167 2.31 -29.70 -4.52
C GLY A 167 3.67 -29.90 -3.85
N ASN A 168 4.67 -29.09 -4.18
CA ASN A 168 5.97 -29.06 -3.52
C ASN A 168 6.24 -27.74 -2.79
N ASP A 169 5.30 -26.78 -2.89
CA ASP A 169 5.44 -25.47 -2.27
C ASP A 169 5.24 -25.55 -0.76
N PHE A 170 6.01 -24.77 -0.04
CA PHE A 170 5.77 -24.55 1.38
C PHE A 170 4.54 -23.69 1.56
N VAL A 171 3.49 -24.26 2.15
CA VAL A 171 2.38 -23.52 2.69
C VAL A 171 2.64 -23.35 4.17
N TYR A 172 2.59 -22.12 4.64
CA TYR A 172 2.76 -21.83 6.06
C TYR A 172 1.70 -22.61 6.85
N SER A 173 2.17 -23.44 7.76
CA SER A 173 1.30 -24.16 8.69
C SER A 173 0.91 -23.20 9.81
N ASP A 174 -0.05 -22.31 9.53
CA ASP A 174 -0.50 -21.35 10.53
C ASP A 174 -1.28 -22.07 11.62
N ASN A 175 -0.68 -22.23 12.78
CA ASN A 175 -1.41 -22.55 14.00
C ASN A 175 -2.06 -21.24 14.50
N TYR A 176 -3.28 -20.98 14.10
CA TYR A 176 -4.00 -19.74 14.45
C TYR A 176 -4.21 -19.50 15.95
N ALA A 177 -3.95 -20.49 16.77
CA ALA A 177 -4.01 -20.33 18.22
C ALA A 177 -2.71 -19.73 18.79
N ASP A 178 -1.57 -19.97 18.13
CA ASP A 178 -0.28 -19.44 18.52
C ASP A 178 0.66 -19.37 17.28
N SER A 179 0.45 -18.38 16.45
CA SER A 179 1.24 -18.19 15.23
C SER A 179 2.67 -17.76 15.53
N ILE A 180 2.86 -16.95 16.57
CA ILE A 180 4.19 -16.53 17.00
C ILE A 180 4.96 -17.71 17.63
N GLY A 181 4.32 -18.54 18.44
CA GLY A 181 4.93 -19.76 19.00
C GLY A 181 5.40 -20.69 17.89
N THR A 182 4.57 -20.93 16.87
CA THR A 182 4.92 -21.73 15.70
C THR A 182 6.12 -21.13 14.95
N TYR A 183 6.18 -19.81 14.78
CA TYR A 183 7.32 -19.14 14.15
C TYR A 183 8.61 -19.28 14.98
N LEU A 184 8.53 -19.08 16.30
CA LEU A 184 9.66 -19.19 17.21
C LEU A 184 10.22 -20.63 17.25
N GLU A 185 9.33 -21.63 17.22
CA GLU A 185 9.75 -23.04 17.10
C GLU A 185 10.46 -23.33 15.77
N MET A 186 9.95 -22.77 14.65
CA MET A 186 10.54 -22.93 13.33
C MET A 186 11.92 -22.30 13.21
N THR A 187 12.14 -21.16 13.87
CA THR A 187 13.41 -20.42 13.84
C THR A 187 14.41 -20.87 14.89
N GLY A 188 14.04 -21.86 15.74
CA GLY A 188 14.89 -22.34 16.84
C GLY A 188 15.02 -21.34 18.00
N GLN A 189 14.13 -20.36 18.08
CA GLN A 189 14.01 -19.42 19.19
C GLN A 189 13.08 -19.95 20.30
N GLY A 190 12.40 -21.09 20.06
CA GLY A 190 11.55 -21.81 21.00
C GLY A 190 12.06 -23.21 21.31
N ASP A 191 11.52 -23.85 22.34
CA ASP A 191 12.00 -25.14 22.88
C ASP A 191 11.72 -26.39 22.01
N GLY A 192 11.08 -26.27 20.84
CA GLY A 192 10.46 -27.42 20.15
C GLY A 192 10.82 -27.70 18.69
N GLY A 193 11.57 -26.90 17.97
CA GLY A 193 12.06 -27.20 16.60
C GLY A 193 10.98 -27.63 15.58
N GLY A 194 10.03 -26.78 15.27
CA GLY A 194 8.95 -27.02 14.30
C GLY A 194 9.45 -27.16 12.85
N LYS A 195 8.80 -28.03 12.05
CA LYS A 195 9.11 -28.22 10.62
C LYS A 195 8.09 -27.50 9.76
N LEU A 196 8.57 -26.78 8.75
CA LEU A 196 7.73 -26.36 7.61
C LEU A 196 7.11 -27.59 6.95
N SER A 197 5.81 -27.60 6.74
CA SER A 197 5.13 -28.71 6.05
C SER A 197 4.91 -28.38 4.59
N THR A 198 5.16 -29.36 3.71
CA THR A 198 4.75 -29.26 2.30
C THR A 198 3.27 -29.53 2.16
N ASN A 199 2.55 -28.73 1.36
CA ASN A 199 1.17 -28.98 1.00
C ASN A 199 1.14 -29.93 -0.20
N SER A 200 0.74 -31.18 0.03
CA SER A 200 0.74 -32.22 -1.01
C SER A 200 -0.62 -32.26 -1.74
N GLU A 201 -0.61 -32.44 -3.08
CA GLU A 201 -1.82 -32.65 -3.89
C GLU A 201 -2.67 -33.86 -3.41
N SER A 202 -2.06 -34.81 -2.72
CA SER A 202 -2.77 -35.96 -2.11
C SER A 202 -3.53 -35.60 -0.85
N ASP A 203 -3.33 -34.39 -0.27
CA ASP A 203 -4.09 -33.92 0.88
C ASP A 203 -5.48 -33.46 0.41
N GLY A 204 -6.55 -34.02 0.99
CA GLY A 204 -7.93 -33.61 0.73
C GLY A 204 -8.23 -32.14 1.09
N ARG A 205 -7.30 -31.42 1.72
CA ARG A 205 -7.40 -30.00 2.07
C ARG A 205 -6.41 -29.13 1.30
N PHE A 206 -5.86 -29.60 0.22
CA PHE A 206 -4.81 -28.94 -0.55
C PHE A 206 -5.07 -27.46 -0.84
N HIS A 207 -6.20 -27.12 -1.52
CA HIS A 207 -6.60 -25.76 -1.78
C HIS A 207 -7.02 -25.00 -0.50
N SER A 208 -7.63 -25.70 0.47
CA SER A 208 -8.08 -25.09 1.72
C SER A 208 -6.92 -24.60 2.58
N ASN A 209 -5.83 -25.35 2.66
CA ASN A 209 -4.63 -24.96 3.40
C ASN A 209 -4.01 -23.69 2.80
N TRP A 210 -3.91 -23.64 1.47
CA TRP A 210 -3.42 -22.46 0.77
C TRP A 210 -4.33 -21.23 0.98
N LEU A 211 -5.65 -21.42 0.92
CA LEU A 211 -6.63 -20.35 1.17
C LEU A 211 -6.56 -19.83 2.61
N ASN A 212 -6.38 -20.72 3.59
CA ASN A 212 -6.23 -20.34 4.98
C ASN A 212 -4.98 -19.48 5.18
N MET A 213 -3.87 -19.79 4.51
CA MET A 213 -2.67 -18.99 4.53
C MET A 213 -2.88 -17.62 3.86
N MET A 214 -3.49 -17.55 2.68
CA MET A 214 -3.58 -16.35 1.87
C MET A 214 -4.61 -15.34 2.39
N TYR A 215 -5.78 -15.82 2.84
CA TYR A 215 -6.89 -14.96 3.21
C TYR A 215 -6.55 -13.90 4.27
N PRO A 216 -5.98 -14.25 5.45
CA PRO A 216 -5.67 -13.27 6.48
C PRO A 216 -4.64 -12.25 6.02
N ARG A 217 -3.63 -12.66 5.26
CA ARG A 217 -2.58 -11.81 4.71
C ARG A 217 -3.13 -10.78 3.72
N LEU A 218 -3.96 -11.21 2.78
CA LEU A 218 -4.63 -10.33 1.82
C LEU A 218 -5.60 -9.35 2.51
N LYS A 219 -6.29 -9.80 3.57
CA LYS A 219 -7.20 -8.95 4.35
C LYS A 219 -6.44 -7.81 5.03
N LEU A 220 -5.32 -8.10 5.67
CA LEU A 220 -4.46 -7.11 6.30
C LEU A 220 -3.79 -6.20 5.26
N ALA A 221 -3.28 -6.77 4.15
CA ALA A 221 -2.68 -6.03 3.06
C ALA A 221 -3.63 -4.97 2.46
N ARG A 222 -4.93 -5.31 2.30
CA ARG A 222 -5.94 -4.36 1.84
C ARG A 222 -6.04 -3.11 2.72
N ASN A 223 -5.91 -3.27 4.03
CA ASN A 223 -6.00 -2.15 4.98
C ASN A 223 -4.80 -1.19 4.84
N LEU A 224 -3.63 -1.71 4.49
CA LEU A 224 -2.41 -0.92 4.34
C LEU A 224 -2.42 -0.05 3.08
N LEU A 225 -3.20 -0.39 2.04
CA LEU A 225 -3.24 0.35 0.79
C LEU A 225 -3.83 1.76 0.97
N THR A 226 -3.23 2.75 0.30
CA THR A 226 -3.83 4.07 0.10
C THR A 226 -5.13 3.97 -0.68
N GLN A 227 -5.97 5.02 -0.70
CA GLN A 227 -7.24 5.02 -1.44
C GLN A 227 -7.06 4.78 -2.95
N ASP A 228 -5.97 5.23 -3.52
CA ASP A 228 -5.57 5.03 -4.92
C ASP A 228 -4.54 3.90 -5.10
N GLY A 229 -4.26 3.17 -4.02
CA GLY A 229 -3.29 2.08 -3.98
C GLY A 229 -3.79 0.81 -4.66
N VAL A 230 -2.84 0.00 -5.13
CA VAL A 230 -3.10 -1.25 -5.84
C VAL A 230 -2.23 -2.39 -5.33
N ILE A 231 -2.76 -3.62 -5.41
CA ILE A 231 -2.00 -4.85 -5.20
C ILE A 231 -1.89 -5.63 -6.50
N PHE A 232 -0.68 -6.10 -6.82
CA PHE A 232 -0.39 -7.05 -7.89
C PHE A 232 0.02 -8.38 -7.28
N ILE A 233 -0.59 -9.46 -7.73
CA ILE A 233 -0.37 -10.81 -7.20
C ILE A 233 -0.04 -11.74 -8.35
N SER A 234 1.18 -12.24 -8.38
CA SER A 234 1.59 -13.26 -9.35
C SER A 234 1.01 -14.63 -8.96
N ILE A 235 0.56 -15.39 -9.96
CA ILE A 235 0.00 -16.74 -9.77
C ILE A 235 -0.01 -17.49 -11.09
N ASP A 236 0.01 -18.82 -11.06
CA ASP A 236 -0.16 -19.66 -12.22
C ASP A 236 -1.60 -20.23 -12.36
N ASP A 237 -1.79 -21.18 -13.27
CA ASP A 237 -3.10 -21.79 -13.55
C ASP A 237 -3.65 -22.61 -12.36
N ASN A 238 -2.82 -23.03 -11.38
CA ASN A 238 -3.25 -23.89 -10.27
C ASN A 238 -4.25 -23.17 -9.35
N GLU A 239 -3.95 -21.93 -8.96
CA GLU A 239 -4.77 -21.18 -7.99
C GLU A 239 -5.31 -19.83 -8.53
N GLN A 240 -5.16 -19.53 -9.83
CA GLN A 240 -5.62 -18.25 -10.38
C GLN A 240 -7.11 -18.00 -10.15
N ALA A 241 -7.96 -18.99 -10.41
CA ALA A 241 -9.41 -18.87 -10.25
C ALA A 241 -9.81 -18.73 -8.77
N THR A 242 -9.17 -19.52 -7.90
CA THR A 242 -9.39 -19.52 -6.45
C THR A 242 -8.93 -18.19 -5.83
N LEU A 243 -7.75 -17.71 -6.21
CA LEU A 243 -7.21 -16.41 -5.79
C LEU A 243 -8.11 -15.26 -6.20
N LYS A 244 -8.61 -15.28 -7.45
CA LYS A 244 -9.54 -14.26 -7.91
C LYS A 244 -10.80 -14.22 -7.06
N ALA A 245 -11.40 -15.38 -6.77
CA ALA A 245 -12.61 -15.45 -5.95
C ALA A 245 -12.38 -14.95 -4.49
N VAL A 246 -11.21 -15.21 -3.90
CA VAL A 246 -10.82 -14.68 -2.58
C VAL A 246 -10.62 -13.17 -2.65
N CYS A 247 -9.92 -12.67 -3.66
CA CYS A 247 -9.71 -11.24 -3.84
C CYS A 247 -11.03 -10.49 -4.09
N ASP A 248 -11.96 -11.06 -4.84
CA ASP A 248 -13.29 -10.50 -5.02
C ASP A 248 -14.05 -10.34 -3.69
N GLN A 249 -13.89 -11.29 -2.75
CA GLN A 249 -14.47 -11.17 -1.42
C GLN A 249 -13.77 -10.15 -0.51
N ILE A 250 -12.45 -10.04 -0.61
CA ILE A 250 -11.65 -9.16 0.26
C ILE A 250 -11.68 -7.71 -0.24
N PHE A 251 -11.39 -7.50 -1.52
CA PHE A 251 -11.27 -6.16 -2.13
C PHE A 251 -12.60 -5.65 -2.68
N GLY A 252 -13.51 -6.55 -3.04
CA GLY A 252 -14.73 -6.29 -3.79
C GLY A 252 -14.51 -6.50 -5.29
N GLU A 253 -15.44 -7.17 -5.97
CA GLU A 253 -15.38 -7.45 -7.41
C GLU A 253 -15.23 -6.17 -8.25
N SER A 254 -15.91 -5.08 -7.85
CA SER A 254 -15.82 -3.78 -8.52
C SER A 254 -14.42 -3.14 -8.47
N ASN A 255 -13.56 -3.60 -7.58
CA ASN A 255 -12.18 -3.14 -7.43
C ASN A 255 -11.16 -4.01 -8.17
N HIS A 256 -11.60 -5.05 -8.88
CA HIS A 256 -10.76 -5.76 -9.84
C HIS A 256 -10.36 -4.81 -10.96
N VAL A 257 -9.06 -4.56 -11.12
CA VAL A 257 -8.55 -3.65 -12.14
C VAL A 257 -8.29 -4.43 -13.43
N ASN A 258 -7.46 -5.47 -13.34
CA ASN A 258 -7.10 -6.32 -14.48
C ASN A 258 -6.54 -7.67 -14.03
N THR A 259 -6.52 -8.61 -14.94
CA THR A 259 -5.74 -9.85 -14.87
C THR A 259 -4.77 -9.84 -16.04
N PHE A 260 -3.49 -9.56 -15.76
CA PHE A 260 -2.47 -9.57 -16.80
C PHE A 260 -2.05 -11.00 -17.11
N THR A 261 -1.90 -11.28 -18.40
CA THR A 261 -1.26 -12.50 -18.88
C THR A 261 0.22 -12.23 -19.11
N TRP A 262 1.07 -12.80 -18.25
CA TRP A 262 2.51 -12.68 -18.38
C TRP A 262 3.09 -13.91 -19.08
N VAL A 263 3.67 -13.71 -20.27
CA VAL A 263 4.37 -14.77 -21.01
C VAL A 263 5.76 -14.97 -20.36
N SER A 264 5.79 -15.80 -19.33
CA SER A 264 6.97 -16.06 -18.49
C SER A 264 8.00 -16.96 -19.18
N ASN A 265 7.55 -17.88 -20.04
CA ASN A 265 8.41 -18.79 -20.80
C ASN A 265 7.87 -19.04 -22.21
N PRO A 266 8.25 -18.25 -23.22
CA PRO A 266 7.72 -18.38 -24.59
C PRO A 266 8.07 -19.72 -25.28
N LYS A 267 9.07 -20.46 -24.78
CA LYS A 267 9.40 -21.77 -25.31
C LYS A 267 8.46 -22.86 -24.82
N GLY A 268 7.69 -22.60 -23.78
CA GLY A 268 6.83 -23.55 -23.10
C GLY A 268 7.56 -24.58 -22.26
N ARG A 269 6.88 -25.06 -21.21
CA ARG A 269 7.36 -26.23 -20.44
C ARG A 269 6.72 -27.46 -21.05
N GLN A 270 7.52 -28.36 -21.61
CA GLN A 270 7.08 -29.67 -22.10
C GLN A 270 7.10 -30.67 -20.93
N ILE A 271 6.22 -30.51 -19.95
CA ILE A 271 6.21 -31.36 -18.76
C ILE A 271 5.20 -32.50 -18.87
N SER A 272 4.21 -32.41 -19.78
CA SER A 272 3.20 -33.45 -19.93
C SER A 272 3.17 -34.04 -21.34
N SER A 273 2.91 -35.34 -21.40
CA SER A 273 2.64 -36.07 -22.65
C SER A 273 1.27 -35.74 -23.28
N SER A 274 0.46 -34.88 -22.64
CA SER A 274 -0.88 -34.52 -23.10
C SER A 274 -1.14 -33.03 -22.84
N GLY A 275 -1.79 -32.35 -23.80
CA GLY A 275 -2.17 -30.95 -23.70
C GLY A 275 -1.17 -29.98 -24.36
N ALA A 276 -1.41 -28.69 -24.18
CA ALA A 276 -0.59 -27.63 -24.72
C ALA A 276 0.56 -27.28 -23.74
N ALA A 277 1.70 -26.83 -24.28
CA ALA A 277 2.81 -26.36 -23.47
C ALA A 277 2.41 -25.07 -22.70
N ILE A 278 2.72 -25.00 -21.42
CA ILE A 278 2.46 -23.84 -20.56
C ILE A 278 3.53 -22.78 -20.83
N THR A 279 3.08 -21.59 -21.23
CA THR A 279 3.97 -20.46 -21.58
C THR A 279 3.76 -19.23 -20.71
N LYS A 280 2.74 -19.23 -19.85
CA LYS A 280 2.24 -18.04 -19.15
C LYS A 280 2.04 -18.27 -17.67
N GLU A 281 2.04 -17.19 -16.97
CA GLU A 281 1.53 -17.00 -15.61
C GLU A 281 0.58 -15.79 -15.61
N TYR A 282 -0.05 -15.50 -14.51
CA TYR A 282 -0.95 -14.36 -14.37
C TYR A 282 -0.43 -13.37 -13.30
N ILE A 283 -0.84 -12.12 -13.45
CA ILE A 283 -0.72 -11.11 -12.40
C ILE A 283 -2.11 -10.51 -12.18
N LEU A 284 -2.72 -10.85 -11.06
CA LEU A 284 -4.00 -10.27 -10.67
C LEU A 284 -3.76 -8.89 -10.08
N CYS A 285 -4.58 -7.92 -10.48
CA CYS A 285 -4.52 -6.56 -9.96
C CYS A 285 -5.85 -6.14 -9.36
N TYR A 286 -5.80 -5.71 -8.08
CA TYR A 286 -6.91 -5.14 -7.37
C TYR A 286 -6.55 -3.78 -6.82
N ALA A 287 -7.51 -2.84 -6.86
CA ALA A 287 -7.40 -1.54 -6.22
C ALA A 287 -7.99 -1.56 -4.80
N ARG A 288 -7.51 -0.69 -3.92
CA ARG A 288 -8.22 -0.37 -2.69
C ARG A 288 -9.59 0.26 -3.00
N ASN A 289 -9.60 1.22 -3.94
CA ASN A 289 -10.79 1.86 -4.45
C ASN A 289 -10.60 2.22 -5.94
N ARG A 290 -11.26 1.48 -6.82
CA ARG A 290 -11.13 1.63 -8.29
C ARG A 290 -11.43 3.03 -8.79
N ARG A 291 -12.27 3.79 -8.08
CA ARG A 291 -12.64 5.15 -8.49
C ARG A 291 -11.50 6.17 -8.32
N HIS A 292 -10.57 5.89 -7.43
CA HIS A 292 -9.39 6.75 -7.18
C HIS A 292 -8.14 6.24 -7.93
N THR A 293 -8.15 4.99 -8.42
CA THR A 293 -7.01 4.42 -9.14
C THR A 293 -6.87 5.09 -10.51
N PRO A 294 -5.69 5.64 -10.85
CA PRO A 294 -5.44 6.24 -12.16
C PRO A 294 -5.47 5.19 -13.29
N GLU A 295 -5.44 5.66 -14.53
CA GLU A 295 -5.12 4.80 -15.68
C GLU A 295 -3.67 4.31 -15.57
N PHE A 296 -3.42 3.09 -16.05
CA PHE A 296 -2.08 2.48 -15.98
C PHE A 296 -1.18 3.02 -17.10
N ASP A 297 -0.75 4.26 -16.93
CA ASP A 297 0.17 4.93 -17.83
C ASP A 297 1.62 4.48 -17.57
N VAL A 298 2.32 4.13 -18.65
CA VAL A 298 3.72 3.70 -18.64
C VAL A 298 4.50 4.44 -19.73
N ARG A 299 5.82 4.58 -19.57
CA ARG A 299 6.66 5.21 -20.60
C ARG A 299 6.67 4.40 -21.89
N ALA A 300 6.28 5.04 -22.99
CA ALA A 300 6.25 4.40 -24.31
C ALA A 300 7.67 3.97 -24.76
N SER A 301 8.70 4.73 -24.43
CA SER A 301 10.11 4.40 -24.68
C SER A 301 10.53 3.13 -23.94
N LEU A 302 10.13 2.98 -22.68
CA LEU A 302 10.36 1.76 -21.90
C LEU A 302 9.65 0.56 -22.51
N MET A 303 8.36 0.71 -22.86
CA MET A 303 7.57 -0.37 -23.46
C MET A 303 8.12 -0.83 -24.80
N LYS A 304 8.58 0.09 -25.65
CA LYS A 304 9.25 -0.25 -26.92
C LYS A 304 10.54 -1.04 -26.71
N ARG A 305 11.32 -0.67 -25.68
CA ARG A 305 12.56 -1.36 -25.36
C ARG A 305 12.30 -2.77 -24.83
N LEU A 306 11.30 -2.93 -23.96
CA LEU A 306 11.01 -4.20 -23.28
C LEU A 306 10.08 -5.12 -24.09
N MET A 307 9.10 -4.56 -24.79
CA MET A 307 8.06 -5.28 -25.51
C MET A 307 7.87 -4.72 -26.93
N PRO A 308 8.91 -4.73 -27.81
CA PRO A 308 8.88 -4.07 -29.12
C PRO A 308 7.77 -4.59 -30.03
N GLU A 309 7.46 -5.88 -29.97
CA GLU A 309 6.41 -6.48 -30.79
C GLU A 309 4.99 -6.05 -30.34
N THR A 310 4.79 -5.88 -29.05
CA THR A 310 3.50 -5.51 -28.45
C THR A 310 3.20 -4.02 -28.63
N TYR A 311 4.25 -3.16 -28.66
CA TYR A 311 4.15 -1.71 -28.77
C TYR A 311 4.66 -1.17 -30.11
N LYS A 312 4.45 -1.91 -31.19
CA LYS A 312 4.72 -1.42 -32.57
C LYS A 312 3.88 -0.20 -32.90
N GLY A 313 4.45 0.72 -33.70
CA GLY A 313 3.70 1.85 -34.25
C GLY A 313 3.59 3.10 -33.37
N PHE A 314 4.34 3.16 -32.28
CA PHE A 314 4.44 4.37 -31.42
C PHE A 314 5.58 5.31 -31.88
N ASP A 315 5.92 5.32 -33.20
CA ASP A 315 6.95 6.18 -33.76
C ASP A 315 6.34 7.51 -34.21
N TYR A 316 6.13 8.41 -33.24
CA TYR A 316 5.63 9.74 -33.50
C TYR A 316 6.79 10.75 -33.56
N THR A 317 6.77 11.62 -34.55
CA THR A 317 7.74 12.73 -34.63
C THR A 317 7.42 13.72 -33.54
N LEU A 318 8.39 13.95 -32.64
CA LEU A 318 8.30 14.96 -31.59
C LEU A 318 8.31 16.35 -32.23
N GLN A 319 7.34 17.18 -31.88
CA GLN A 319 7.23 18.58 -32.22
C GLN A 319 7.17 19.43 -30.95
N SER A 320 7.37 20.74 -31.07
CA SER A 320 7.26 21.64 -29.93
C SER A 320 6.57 22.92 -30.36
N ASP A 321 5.77 23.49 -29.43
CA ASP A 321 5.18 24.84 -29.55
C ASP A 321 5.46 25.64 -28.25
N ASN A 322 4.83 26.80 -28.10
CA ASN A 322 5.03 27.68 -26.94
C ASN A 322 4.60 27.08 -25.59
N ILE A 323 3.79 26.03 -25.61
CA ILE A 323 3.31 25.31 -24.40
C ILE A 323 4.25 24.17 -24.04
N GLY A 324 4.98 23.61 -25.04
CA GLY A 324 5.94 22.53 -24.83
C GLY A 324 5.91 21.46 -25.92
N PRO A 325 6.59 20.33 -25.68
CA PRO A 325 6.66 19.22 -26.64
C PRO A 325 5.29 18.53 -26.81
N PHE A 326 5.02 18.05 -28.02
CA PHE A 326 3.84 17.27 -28.35
C PHE A 326 4.09 16.32 -29.52
N VAL A 327 3.22 15.33 -29.67
CA VAL A 327 3.12 14.47 -30.84
C VAL A 327 1.72 14.51 -31.44
N ILE A 328 1.62 14.22 -32.73
CA ILE A 328 0.34 14.15 -33.45
C ILE A 328 -0.04 12.68 -33.57
N LYS A 329 -1.08 12.26 -32.85
CA LYS A 329 -1.50 10.83 -32.88
C LYS A 329 -2.71 10.57 -33.77
N ASN A 330 -3.73 11.39 -33.71
CA ASN A 330 -5.01 11.11 -34.37
C ASN A 330 -5.57 12.36 -35.06
N GLU A 331 -6.24 12.17 -36.19
CA GLU A 331 -7.13 13.19 -36.74
C GLU A 331 -8.32 13.40 -35.77
N LEU A 332 -8.86 14.62 -35.77
CA LEU A 332 -9.95 15.02 -34.85
C LEU A 332 -11.22 14.23 -35.08
N TYR A 333 -11.48 13.69 -36.27
CA TYR A 333 -12.67 12.90 -36.51
C TYR A 333 -12.58 11.49 -35.90
N ASN A 334 -13.74 10.90 -35.58
CA ASN A 334 -13.82 9.53 -35.11
C ASN A 334 -13.83 8.58 -36.32
N SER A 335 -12.85 7.69 -36.42
CA SER A 335 -12.70 6.73 -37.53
C SER A 335 -13.76 5.61 -37.52
N ASN A 336 -14.45 5.38 -36.39
CA ASN A 336 -15.53 4.42 -36.32
C ASN A 336 -16.78 4.99 -36.99
N SER A 337 -17.26 4.31 -38.06
CA SER A 337 -18.43 4.72 -38.87
C SER A 337 -19.74 4.81 -38.07
N LYS A 338 -19.82 4.17 -36.91
CA LYS A 338 -20.98 4.29 -36.01
C LYS A 338 -21.13 5.71 -35.39
N PHE A 339 -20.07 6.52 -35.39
CA PHE A 339 -20.13 7.91 -34.94
C PHE A 339 -20.23 8.84 -36.14
N ASN A 340 -21.45 9.25 -36.46
CA ASN A 340 -21.81 9.94 -37.70
C ASN A 340 -22.88 11.01 -37.41
N GLU A 341 -23.38 11.67 -38.44
CA GLU A 341 -24.36 12.73 -38.38
C GLU A 341 -25.70 12.35 -37.73
N GLU A 342 -26.09 11.07 -37.74
CA GLU A 342 -27.34 10.61 -37.12
C GLU A 342 -27.12 10.29 -35.63
N THR A 343 -26.02 9.58 -35.31
CA THR A 343 -25.74 9.14 -33.93
C THR A 343 -25.14 10.23 -33.05
N ARG A 344 -24.48 11.21 -33.66
CA ARG A 344 -23.80 12.32 -32.98
C ARG A 344 -23.94 13.64 -33.75
N PRO A 345 -25.17 14.16 -34.01
CA PRO A 345 -25.39 15.32 -34.86
C PRO A 345 -24.65 16.56 -34.37
N ASN A 346 -24.56 16.80 -33.05
CA ASN A 346 -23.86 17.92 -32.45
C ASN A 346 -22.33 17.89 -32.63
N LEU A 347 -21.76 16.80 -33.10
CA LEU A 347 -20.34 16.63 -33.36
C LEU A 347 -20.00 16.64 -34.87
N VAL A 348 -20.97 17.03 -35.73
CA VAL A 348 -20.79 17.16 -37.18
C VAL A 348 -21.04 18.61 -37.59
N PHE A 349 -19.99 19.41 -37.66
CA PHE A 349 -19.98 20.82 -37.93
C PHE A 349 -18.75 21.23 -38.76
N ASP A 350 -18.72 22.46 -39.28
CA ASP A 350 -17.54 22.97 -40.02
C ASP A 350 -16.58 23.69 -39.06
N ILE A 351 -15.27 23.48 -39.24
CA ILE A 351 -14.20 24.18 -38.53
C ILE A 351 -13.57 25.18 -39.51
N TYR A 352 -13.35 26.40 -39.05
CA TYR A 352 -12.70 27.48 -39.78
C TYR A 352 -11.38 27.81 -39.08
N TYR A 353 -10.26 27.76 -39.82
CA TYR A 353 -8.93 28.03 -39.34
C TYR A 353 -8.26 29.14 -40.10
N ASP A 354 -7.73 30.12 -39.42
CA ASP A 354 -6.89 31.16 -40.04
C ASP A 354 -5.40 30.74 -39.92
N PRO A 355 -4.73 30.43 -41.04
CA PRO A 355 -3.32 30.05 -41.06
C PRO A 355 -2.36 31.16 -40.62
N ILE A 356 -2.82 32.44 -40.60
CA ILE A 356 -1.97 33.60 -40.27
C ILE A 356 -2.04 33.87 -38.77
N SER A 357 -3.22 33.98 -38.21
CA SER A 357 -3.43 34.30 -36.80
C SER A 357 -3.46 33.04 -35.90
N GLY A 358 -3.75 31.86 -36.48
CA GLY A 358 -3.97 30.62 -35.72
C GLY A 358 -5.39 30.55 -35.11
N GLU A 359 -6.25 31.52 -35.37
CA GLU A 359 -7.61 31.54 -34.83
C GLU A 359 -8.47 30.41 -35.37
N VAL A 360 -9.26 29.81 -34.48
CA VAL A 360 -10.16 28.68 -34.80
C VAL A 360 -11.61 29.07 -34.44
N ARG A 361 -12.50 28.87 -35.39
CA ARG A 361 -13.95 29.09 -35.23
C ARG A 361 -14.73 27.84 -35.64
N THR A 362 -15.93 27.68 -35.16
CA THR A 362 -16.84 26.61 -35.55
C THR A 362 -18.19 27.17 -35.99
N ALA A 363 -18.81 26.57 -37.00
CA ALA A 363 -20.14 26.89 -37.44
C ALA A 363 -20.94 25.67 -37.84
N ASP A 364 -22.26 25.81 -37.96
CA ASP A 364 -23.10 24.75 -38.50
C ASP A 364 -22.68 24.43 -39.92
N ARG A 365 -22.83 23.17 -40.28
CA ARG A 365 -22.45 22.69 -41.57
C ARG A 365 -23.31 23.36 -42.66
N GLY A 366 -22.67 23.90 -43.67
CA GLY A 366 -23.34 24.56 -44.77
C GLY A 366 -22.41 24.79 -45.95
N ASP A 367 -23.00 25.19 -47.11
CA ASP A 367 -22.22 25.42 -48.32
C ASP A 367 -21.57 26.83 -48.33
N ALA A 368 -22.10 27.75 -47.56
CA ALA A 368 -21.57 29.11 -47.48
C ALA A 368 -20.24 29.16 -46.69
N HIS A 369 -19.31 29.97 -47.22
CA HIS A 369 -18.05 30.29 -46.52
C HIS A 369 -18.29 31.49 -45.59
N LEU A 370 -18.45 31.23 -44.30
CA LEU A 370 -18.89 32.21 -43.33
C LEU A 370 -17.81 33.22 -42.89
N TYR A 371 -16.53 32.85 -42.97
CA TYR A 371 -15.44 33.69 -42.46
C TYR A 371 -14.40 33.94 -43.57
N PRO A 372 -14.39 35.12 -44.22
CA PRO A 372 -13.40 35.48 -45.21
C PRO A 372 -11.97 35.40 -44.65
N GLY A 373 -11.04 34.79 -45.41
CA GLY A 373 -9.64 34.62 -44.99
C GLY A 373 -9.36 33.33 -44.20
N PHE A 374 -10.40 32.68 -43.66
CA PHE A 374 -10.25 31.39 -42.99
C PHE A 374 -10.32 30.23 -43.97
N VAL A 375 -9.63 29.20 -43.67
CA VAL A 375 -9.74 27.89 -44.33
C VAL A 375 -10.90 27.13 -43.74
N LYS A 376 -11.87 26.71 -44.58
CA LYS A 376 -12.98 25.87 -44.15
C LYS A 376 -12.59 24.40 -44.18
N ILE A 377 -12.76 23.70 -43.07
CA ILE A 377 -12.49 22.27 -42.90
C ILE A 377 -13.80 21.59 -42.52
N SER A 378 -14.32 20.79 -43.45
CA SER A 378 -15.57 20.05 -43.27
C SER A 378 -15.28 18.68 -42.66
N PRO A 379 -16.26 18.06 -41.97
CA PRO A 379 -16.13 16.70 -41.45
C PRO A 379 -15.80 15.71 -42.56
N LYS A 380 -14.93 14.74 -42.25
CA LYS A 380 -14.51 13.72 -43.22
C LYS A 380 -15.68 12.88 -43.67
N LYS A 381 -15.72 12.57 -44.99
CA LYS A 381 -16.75 11.70 -45.56
C LYS A 381 -16.68 10.29 -45.02
N ASN A 382 -17.82 9.73 -44.69
CA ASN A 382 -17.94 8.38 -44.20
C ASN A 382 -18.04 7.39 -45.40
N ASN A 383 -17.22 6.36 -45.38
CA ASN A 383 -17.09 5.43 -46.50
C ASN A 383 -18.05 4.21 -46.41
N ASN A 384 -18.93 4.17 -45.40
CA ASN A 384 -19.86 3.03 -45.24
C ASN A 384 -21.10 3.04 -46.17
N GLY A 385 -21.22 4.07 -47.03
CA GLY A 385 -22.30 4.23 -47.99
C GLY A 385 -23.66 4.67 -47.40
N THR A 386 -23.84 4.62 -46.10
CA THR A 386 -25.10 4.92 -45.41
C THR A 386 -25.14 6.32 -44.85
N HIS A 387 -24.03 6.76 -44.29
CA HIS A 387 -23.91 8.09 -43.67
C HIS A 387 -22.87 8.93 -44.39
N LYS A 388 -23.12 10.24 -44.46
CA LYS A 388 -22.28 11.13 -45.29
C LYS A 388 -20.98 11.53 -44.58
N PHE A 389 -20.99 11.68 -43.24
CA PHE A 389 -19.87 12.28 -42.52
C PHE A 389 -19.58 11.56 -41.21
N HIS A 390 -18.32 11.52 -40.85
CA HIS A 390 -17.86 11.13 -39.53
C HIS A 390 -18.05 12.30 -38.52
N ALA A 391 -18.43 11.97 -37.29
CA ALA A 391 -18.46 12.93 -36.19
C ALA A 391 -17.04 13.23 -35.70
N TYR A 392 -16.80 14.46 -35.24
CA TYR A 392 -15.60 14.81 -34.52
C TYR A 392 -15.58 14.18 -33.13
N ARG A 393 -14.40 14.11 -32.52
CA ARG A 393 -14.19 13.63 -31.12
C ARG A 393 -14.44 14.71 -30.09
N TRP A 394 -14.34 16.00 -30.48
CA TRP A 394 -14.49 17.16 -29.63
C TRP A 394 -15.76 17.91 -29.98
N SER A 395 -16.39 18.48 -28.93
CA SER A 395 -17.49 19.43 -29.11
C SER A 395 -16.99 20.81 -29.54
N ARG A 396 -17.90 21.68 -29.95
CA ARG A 396 -17.58 23.06 -30.31
C ARG A 396 -17.02 23.85 -29.11
N GLU A 397 -17.61 23.63 -27.92
CA GLU A 397 -17.16 24.24 -26.69
C GLU A 397 -15.72 23.84 -26.37
N LYS A 398 -15.40 22.57 -26.50
CA LYS A 398 -14.04 22.07 -26.29
C LYS A 398 -13.07 22.66 -27.31
N ILE A 399 -13.44 22.75 -28.59
CA ILE A 399 -12.60 23.41 -29.62
C ILE A 399 -12.36 24.86 -29.27
N SER A 400 -13.39 25.59 -28.82
CA SER A 400 -13.27 26.99 -28.43
C SER A 400 -12.35 27.21 -27.22
N GLN A 401 -12.36 26.29 -26.25
CA GLN A 401 -11.55 26.37 -25.03
C GLN A 401 -10.12 25.89 -25.20
N GLU A 402 -9.93 24.86 -26.02
CA GLU A 402 -8.66 24.12 -26.16
C GLU A 402 -8.12 24.18 -27.61
N SER A 403 -8.39 25.24 -28.38
CA SER A 403 -7.95 25.37 -29.77
C SER A 403 -6.41 25.26 -29.93
N SER A 404 -5.65 25.66 -28.92
CA SER A 404 -4.18 25.52 -28.87
C SER A 404 -3.72 24.05 -28.90
N GLU A 405 -4.58 23.09 -28.51
CA GLU A 405 -4.30 21.66 -28.55
C GLU A 405 -4.69 21.02 -29.90
N LEU A 406 -5.13 21.81 -30.87
CA LEU A 406 -5.33 21.37 -32.24
C LEU A 406 -4.10 21.65 -33.11
N PHE A 407 -3.83 20.77 -34.03
CA PHE A 407 -2.78 20.90 -35.03
C PHE A 407 -3.41 20.83 -36.43
N PHE A 408 -3.18 21.87 -37.22
CA PHE A 408 -3.70 21.99 -38.57
C PHE A 408 -2.59 21.74 -39.58
N ARG A 409 -2.83 20.83 -40.51
CA ARG A 409 -1.85 20.49 -41.57
C ARG A 409 -2.53 20.40 -42.92
N LYS A 410 -1.90 21.05 -43.92
CA LYS A 410 -2.26 20.85 -45.31
C LYS A 410 -1.61 19.55 -45.81
N VAL A 411 -2.40 18.63 -46.35
CA VAL A 411 -1.92 17.36 -46.89
C VAL A 411 -1.68 17.43 -48.39
N ASP A 412 -1.08 16.40 -48.96
CA ASP A 412 -0.58 16.40 -50.34
C ASP A 412 -1.67 16.58 -51.39
N ASP A 413 -2.94 16.25 -51.07
CA ASP A 413 -4.11 16.49 -51.91
C ASP A 413 -4.62 17.94 -51.90
N GLY A 414 -3.95 18.81 -51.11
CA GLY A 414 -4.30 20.23 -50.97
C GLY A 414 -5.36 20.48 -49.88
N GLU A 415 -5.94 19.46 -49.26
CA GLU A 415 -6.91 19.60 -48.19
C GLU A 415 -6.23 19.89 -46.86
N TRP A 416 -6.96 20.63 -46.00
CA TRP A 416 -6.54 20.84 -44.62
C TRP A 416 -7.18 19.79 -43.72
N ARG A 417 -6.35 19.25 -42.80
CA ARG A 417 -6.80 18.30 -41.79
C ARG A 417 -6.47 18.77 -40.40
N VAL A 418 -7.34 18.37 -39.45
CA VAL A 418 -7.22 18.75 -38.04
C VAL A 418 -6.83 17.53 -37.23
N TYR A 419 -5.81 17.67 -36.43
CA TYR A 419 -5.29 16.62 -35.53
C TYR A 419 -5.33 17.14 -34.09
N THR A 420 -5.26 16.23 -33.13
CA THR A 420 -5.10 16.56 -31.72
C THR A 420 -3.61 16.43 -31.36
N LYS A 421 -3.11 17.44 -30.65
CA LYS A 421 -1.80 17.38 -29.98
C LYS A 421 -1.90 16.48 -28.76
N VAL A 422 -0.92 15.65 -28.52
CA VAL A 422 -0.77 14.83 -27.31
C VAL A 422 0.55 15.24 -26.66
N ARG A 423 0.47 15.86 -25.48
CA ARG A 423 1.64 16.42 -24.79
C ARG A 423 2.35 15.39 -23.92
N SER A 424 1.65 14.35 -23.49
CA SER A 424 2.28 13.18 -22.83
C SER A 424 3.02 12.32 -23.86
N VAL A 425 4.13 12.86 -24.35
CA VAL A 425 4.85 12.34 -25.53
C VAL A 425 5.48 10.97 -25.32
N ASP A 426 5.82 10.62 -24.08
CA ASP A 426 6.41 9.33 -23.71
C ASP A 426 5.47 8.49 -22.80
N GLN A 427 4.14 8.64 -22.94
CA GLN A 427 3.17 7.84 -22.18
C GLN A 427 2.30 6.99 -23.09
N THR A 428 2.01 5.77 -22.62
CA THR A 428 1.07 4.84 -23.23
C THR A 428 0.40 4.00 -22.14
N ILE A 429 -0.78 3.46 -22.41
CA ILE A 429 -1.49 2.59 -21.45
C ILE A 429 -0.85 1.20 -21.47
N LEU A 430 -0.62 0.62 -20.28
CA LEU A 430 -0.15 -0.76 -20.15
C LEU A 430 -1.20 -1.72 -20.70
N LYS A 431 -0.76 -2.64 -21.57
CA LYS A 431 -1.60 -3.71 -22.12
C LYS A 431 -1.65 -4.89 -21.15
N ASP A 432 -2.76 -5.62 -21.17
CA ASP A 432 -3.00 -6.79 -20.32
C ASP A 432 -2.19 -8.04 -20.67
N THR A 433 -1.40 -7.98 -21.74
CA THR A 433 -0.50 -9.06 -22.14
C THR A 433 0.95 -8.54 -22.07
N ILE A 434 1.72 -9.14 -21.16
CA ILE A 434 3.13 -8.78 -20.92
C ILE A 434 4.00 -9.86 -21.56
N THR A 435 4.88 -9.44 -22.49
CA THR A 435 5.78 -10.32 -23.25
C THR A 435 7.22 -9.83 -23.14
N GLY A 436 8.21 -10.66 -23.49
CA GLY A 436 9.62 -10.26 -23.55
C GLY A 436 10.33 -10.19 -22.20
N LEU A 437 9.62 -10.21 -21.08
CA LEU A 437 10.14 -10.25 -19.73
C LEU A 437 9.98 -11.67 -19.17
N THR A 438 10.98 -12.51 -19.32
CA THR A 438 10.88 -13.95 -19.01
C THR A 438 11.49 -14.29 -17.66
N THR A 439 11.21 -15.48 -17.13
CA THR A 439 11.89 -16.02 -15.91
C THR A 439 13.41 -16.07 -16.10
N THR A 440 13.87 -16.36 -17.32
CA THR A 440 15.31 -16.30 -17.66
C THR A 440 15.88 -14.88 -17.46
N THR A 441 15.09 -13.83 -17.76
CA THR A 441 15.50 -12.43 -17.49
C THR A 441 15.70 -12.21 -15.99
N GLY A 442 14.78 -12.70 -15.16
CA GLY A 442 14.89 -12.61 -13.70
C GLY A 442 16.12 -13.33 -13.15
N ALA A 443 16.42 -14.54 -13.66
CA ALA A 443 17.64 -15.27 -13.31
C ALA A 443 18.92 -14.51 -13.72
N ASN A 444 18.93 -13.89 -14.90
CA ASN A 444 20.04 -13.06 -15.34
C ASN A 444 20.18 -11.76 -14.50
N ASP A 445 19.10 -11.24 -13.94
CA ASP A 445 19.16 -10.08 -13.04
C ASP A 445 19.87 -10.41 -11.73
N LEU A 446 19.76 -11.66 -11.21
CA LEU A 446 20.61 -12.16 -10.11
C LEU A 446 22.08 -12.21 -10.49
N ASP A 447 22.41 -12.82 -11.64
CA ASP A 447 23.81 -12.92 -12.11
C ASP A 447 24.43 -11.52 -12.27
N LYS A 448 23.68 -10.54 -12.77
CA LYS A 448 24.15 -9.15 -12.95
C LYS A 448 24.58 -8.49 -11.64
N VAL A 449 23.90 -8.77 -10.55
CA VAL A 449 24.27 -8.22 -9.23
C VAL A 449 25.33 -9.06 -8.51
N GLY A 450 25.83 -10.12 -9.14
CA GLY A 450 26.89 -10.97 -8.59
C GLY A 450 26.40 -12.15 -7.72
N ILE A 451 25.11 -12.50 -7.81
CA ILE A 451 24.52 -13.66 -7.17
C ILE A 451 24.22 -14.71 -8.24
N SER A 452 24.77 -15.91 -8.09
CA SER A 452 24.52 -16.99 -9.06
C SER A 452 23.02 -17.29 -9.19
N LYS A 453 22.56 -17.40 -10.42
CA LYS A 453 21.18 -17.82 -10.74
C LYS A 453 20.83 -19.22 -10.24
N ALA A 454 21.82 -20.03 -9.85
CA ALA A 454 21.62 -21.34 -9.25
C ALA A 454 21.17 -21.25 -7.77
N TYR A 455 21.26 -20.08 -7.13
CA TYR A 455 20.98 -19.93 -5.70
C TYR A 455 19.49 -19.70 -5.39
N PHE A 456 18.69 -19.31 -6.38
CA PHE A 456 17.27 -19.11 -6.20
C PHE A 456 16.51 -19.47 -7.48
N GLU A 457 15.44 -20.26 -7.35
CA GLU A 457 14.61 -20.67 -8.48
C GLU A 457 13.61 -19.60 -8.87
N ASN A 458 13.47 -19.35 -10.16
CA ASN A 458 12.45 -18.49 -10.75
C ASN A 458 12.30 -17.06 -10.19
N PRO A 459 13.40 -16.31 -9.98
CA PRO A 459 13.28 -14.92 -9.53
C PRO A 459 12.51 -14.08 -10.56
N LYS A 460 11.65 -13.19 -10.10
CA LYS A 460 10.89 -12.31 -10.99
C LYS A 460 11.81 -11.27 -11.64
N PRO A 461 11.57 -10.93 -12.93
CA PRO A 461 12.35 -9.92 -13.63
C PRO A 461 12.20 -8.54 -13.01
N VAL A 462 13.31 -7.85 -12.77
CA VAL A 462 13.32 -6.47 -12.22
C VAL A 462 12.50 -5.52 -13.09
N ASN A 463 12.67 -5.59 -14.42
CA ASN A 463 11.92 -4.76 -15.37
C ASN A 463 10.41 -5.03 -15.35
N LEU A 464 9.93 -6.23 -15.02
CA LEU A 464 8.52 -6.52 -14.86
C LEU A 464 7.94 -5.67 -13.73
N ILE A 465 8.61 -5.67 -12.58
CA ILE A 465 8.15 -4.91 -11.41
C ILE A 465 8.27 -3.41 -11.66
N GLN A 466 9.33 -2.93 -12.37
CA GLN A 466 9.44 -1.52 -12.76
C GLN A 466 8.26 -1.06 -13.65
N VAL A 467 7.81 -1.87 -14.59
CA VAL A 467 6.62 -1.59 -15.40
C VAL A 467 5.37 -1.46 -14.52
N LEU A 468 5.22 -2.34 -13.51
CA LEU A 468 4.09 -2.27 -12.58
C LEU A 468 4.17 -1.06 -11.64
N LEU A 469 5.39 -0.63 -11.22
CA LEU A 469 5.61 0.60 -10.45
C LEU A 469 5.16 1.84 -11.25
N GLU A 470 5.52 1.91 -12.53
CA GLU A 470 5.05 3.00 -13.40
C GLU A 470 3.53 2.96 -13.57
N ALA A 471 2.95 1.78 -13.86
CA ALA A 471 1.52 1.60 -14.05
C ALA A 471 0.72 1.98 -12.80
N ALA A 472 1.23 1.67 -11.61
CA ALA A 472 0.63 2.08 -10.33
C ALA A 472 0.76 3.59 -10.06
N GLY A 473 1.51 4.33 -10.87
CA GLY A 473 1.75 5.75 -10.67
C GLY A 473 2.60 6.09 -9.44
N VAL A 474 3.54 5.20 -9.07
CA VAL A 474 4.40 5.39 -7.87
C VAL A 474 5.26 6.65 -8.02
N THR A 475 5.31 7.45 -6.96
CA THR A 475 6.02 8.74 -6.88
C THR A 475 7.07 8.74 -5.77
N SER A 476 7.79 9.86 -5.58
CA SER A 476 8.94 9.95 -4.66
C SER A 476 8.61 9.74 -3.17
N ASN A 477 7.39 9.95 -2.75
CA ASN A 477 7.03 9.81 -1.32
C ASN A 477 6.17 8.57 -1.04
N ASP A 478 5.97 7.74 -2.05
CA ASP A 478 5.16 6.54 -1.92
C ASP A 478 5.95 5.38 -1.31
N ILE A 479 5.22 4.48 -0.68
CA ILE A 479 5.78 3.24 -0.13
C ILE A 479 5.31 2.06 -0.98
N VAL A 480 6.26 1.21 -1.34
CA VAL A 480 6.04 -0.07 -2.02
C VAL A 480 6.26 -1.21 -1.02
N MET A 481 5.41 -2.21 -1.02
CA MET A 481 5.54 -3.35 -0.11
C MET A 481 5.56 -4.67 -0.86
N ASP A 482 6.38 -5.60 -0.36
CA ASP A 482 6.40 -7.00 -0.78
C ASP A 482 6.52 -7.89 0.46
N PHE A 483 5.44 -8.58 0.82
CA PHE A 483 5.43 -9.47 1.99
C PHE A 483 5.63 -10.96 1.65
N PHE A 484 6.04 -11.24 0.40
CA PHE A 484 6.61 -12.50 -0.06
C PHE A 484 7.89 -12.20 -0.85
N ALA A 485 8.84 -11.50 -0.22
CA ALA A 485 9.96 -10.87 -0.92
C ALA A 485 10.87 -11.86 -1.68
N GLY A 486 10.87 -13.14 -1.30
CA GLY A 486 11.63 -14.19 -1.96
C GLY A 486 13.11 -13.83 -2.10
N SER A 487 13.58 -13.67 -3.32
CA SER A 487 14.96 -13.25 -3.59
C SER A 487 15.20 -11.72 -3.51
N GLY A 488 14.19 -10.89 -3.18
CA GLY A 488 14.33 -9.43 -3.11
C GLY A 488 14.22 -8.71 -4.46
N SER A 489 13.50 -9.29 -5.42
CA SER A 489 13.31 -8.70 -6.76
C SER A 489 12.61 -7.35 -6.71
N THR A 490 11.61 -7.19 -5.85
CA THR A 490 10.83 -5.95 -5.69
C THR A 490 11.70 -4.82 -5.16
N ALA A 491 12.48 -5.08 -4.11
CA ALA A 491 13.38 -4.07 -3.55
C ALA A 491 14.42 -3.62 -4.59
N GLN A 492 15.05 -4.55 -5.33
CA GLN A 492 15.96 -4.20 -6.42
C GLN A 492 15.26 -3.37 -7.50
N ALA A 493 14.00 -3.68 -7.83
CA ALA A 493 13.24 -2.92 -8.83
C ALA A 493 12.96 -1.49 -8.36
N VAL A 494 12.63 -1.29 -7.08
CA VAL A 494 12.43 0.03 -6.47
C VAL A 494 13.73 0.85 -6.50
N LEU A 495 14.86 0.26 -6.11
CA LEU A 495 16.16 0.94 -6.17
C LEU A 495 16.51 1.36 -7.60
N ALA A 496 16.31 0.47 -8.58
CA ALA A 496 16.58 0.75 -9.99
C ALA A 496 15.61 1.81 -10.55
N PHE A 497 14.34 1.78 -10.15
CA PHE A 497 13.32 2.77 -10.52
C PHE A 497 13.66 4.17 -9.98
N ASN A 498 14.06 4.26 -8.72
CA ASN A 498 14.52 5.50 -8.12
C ASN A 498 15.75 6.07 -8.85
N ALA A 499 16.72 5.20 -9.16
CA ALA A 499 17.93 5.59 -9.86
C ALA A 499 17.65 6.07 -11.30
N GLU A 500 16.78 5.38 -12.04
CA GLU A 500 16.46 5.69 -13.43
C GLU A 500 15.65 7.00 -13.55
N LEU A 501 14.70 7.23 -12.62
CA LEU A 501 13.75 8.34 -12.71
C LEU A 501 14.03 9.50 -11.76
N GLY A 502 15.08 9.42 -10.94
CA GLY A 502 15.37 10.42 -9.91
C GLY A 502 14.29 10.50 -8.83
N LYS A 503 13.65 9.37 -8.52
CA LYS A 503 12.60 9.26 -7.48
C LYS A 503 13.18 8.79 -6.16
N HIS A 504 12.38 8.87 -5.10
CA HIS A 504 12.73 8.51 -3.72
C HIS A 504 11.59 7.76 -3.02
N CYS A 505 10.94 6.80 -3.70
CA CYS A 505 9.96 5.94 -3.04
C CYS A 505 10.66 4.90 -2.16
N ALA A 506 10.04 4.56 -1.04
CA ALA A 506 10.54 3.57 -0.09
C ALA A 506 10.02 2.17 -0.39
N CYS A 507 10.76 1.15 0.06
CA CYS A 507 10.38 -0.25 -0.06
C CYS A 507 10.35 -0.95 1.30
N ILE A 508 9.27 -1.67 1.61
CA ILE A 508 9.16 -2.58 2.76
C ILE A 508 9.13 -4.01 2.22
N SER A 509 10.14 -4.80 2.56
CA SER A 509 10.25 -6.21 2.16
C SER A 509 10.14 -7.11 3.39
N ILE A 510 9.29 -8.12 3.32
CA ILE A 510 9.11 -9.10 4.40
C ILE A 510 9.42 -10.48 3.86
N GLN A 511 10.29 -11.22 4.55
CA GLN A 511 10.68 -12.57 4.17
C GLN A 511 10.86 -13.46 5.38
N LEU A 512 10.26 -14.64 5.33
CA LEU A 512 10.50 -15.70 6.31
C LEU A 512 11.96 -16.14 6.24
N PRO A 513 12.65 -16.42 7.36
CA PRO A 513 13.99 -17.00 7.37
C PRO A 513 13.96 -18.50 7.04
N GLU A 514 13.39 -18.84 5.90
CA GLU A 514 13.36 -20.19 5.37
C GLU A 514 14.77 -20.69 5.13
N ALA A 515 15.12 -21.83 5.72
CA ALA A 515 16.44 -22.41 5.59
C ALA A 515 16.70 -22.92 4.16
N THR A 516 17.84 -22.59 3.61
CA THR A 516 18.30 -23.18 2.34
C THR A 516 18.70 -24.64 2.53
N ASP A 517 18.44 -25.48 1.52
CA ASP A 517 18.91 -26.88 1.59
C ASP A 517 20.44 -26.93 1.81
N ARG A 518 20.88 -27.69 2.80
CA ARG A 518 22.29 -27.83 3.16
C ARG A 518 23.16 -28.32 2.01
N GLN A 519 22.57 -29.02 1.03
CA GLN A 519 23.26 -29.49 -0.17
C GLN A 519 23.21 -28.50 -1.33
N SER A 520 22.38 -27.44 -1.23
CA SER A 520 22.24 -26.40 -2.28
C SER A 520 23.54 -25.60 -2.45
N ASP A 521 23.70 -25.05 -3.64
CA ASP A 521 24.81 -24.16 -3.93
C ASP A 521 24.70 -22.83 -3.17
N ALA A 522 23.47 -22.39 -2.85
CA ALA A 522 23.21 -21.20 -2.03
C ALA A 522 23.77 -21.39 -0.62
N HIS A 523 23.47 -22.51 0.04
CA HIS A 523 23.97 -22.82 1.38
C HIS A 523 25.52 -22.94 1.41
N LYS A 524 26.10 -23.60 0.42
CA LYS A 524 27.55 -23.69 0.28
C LYS A 524 28.23 -22.34 0.07
N ALA A 525 27.53 -21.40 -0.48
CA ALA A 525 28.01 -20.01 -0.69
C ALA A 525 27.81 -19.11 0.56
N GLY A 526 27.26 -19.65 1.66
CA GLY A 526 27.07 -18.94 2.92
C GLY A 526 25.70 -18.24 3.07
N TYR A 527 24.73 -18.60 2.22
CA TYR A 527 23.36 -18.15 2.36
C TYR A 527 22.53 -19.22 3.09
N ASP A 528 22.51 -19.17 4.40
CA ASP A 528 21.84 -20.17 5.24
C ASP A 528 20.31 -20.08 5.15
N THR A 529 19.78 -18.89 4.80
CA THR A 529 18.34 -18.64 4.66
C THR A 529 18.05 -17.84 3.38
N ILE A 530 16.79 -17.94 2.90
CA ILE A 530 16.31 -17.13 1.78
C ILE A 530 16.38 -15.64 2.12
N SER A 531 16.03 -15.24 3.35
CA SER A 531 16.13 -13.86 3.81
C SER A 531 17.56 -13.30 3.76
N SER A 532 18.58 -14.13 4.05
CA SER A 532 19.99 -13.73 3.95
C SER A 532 20.40 -13.47 2.50
N LEU A 533 19.95 -14.30 1.57
CA LEU A 533 20.15 -14.10 0.12
C LEU A 533 19.45 -12.84 -0.38
N SER A 534 18.22 -12.57 0.07
CA SER A 534 17.47 -11.37 -0.28
C SER A 534 18.20 -10.10 0.13
N ARG A 535 18.65 -10.01 1.40
CA ARG A 535 19.44 -8.88 1.91
C ARG A 535 20.74 -8.70 1.12
N ALA A 536 21.41 -9.79 0.76
CA ALA A 536 22.63 -9.74 -0.07
C ALA A 536 22.33 -9.15 -1.46
N ARG A 537 21.22 -9.57 -2.10
CA ARG A 537 20.80 -9.03 -3.38
C ARG A 537 20.54 -7.52 -3.32
N ILE A 538 19.79 -7.07 -2.33
CA ILE A 538 19.47 -5.63 -2.15
C ILE A 538 20.76 -4.83 -1.97
N ARG A 539 21.68 -5.32 -1.11
CA ARG A 539 22.98 -4.68 -0.85
C ARG A 539 23.84 -4.58 -2.09
N LEU A 540 23.93 -5.65 -2.87
CA LEU A 540 24.74 -5.70 -4.09
C LEU A 540 24.12 -4.84 -5.19
N ALA A 541 22.79 -4.83 -5.34
CA ALA A 541 22.08 -3.98 -6.27
C ALA A 541 22.30 -2.49 -5.96
N GLY A 542 22.18 -2.10 -4.69
CA GLY A 542 22.46 -0.74 -4.24
C GLY A 542 23.89 -0.30 -4.54
N LYS A 543 24.87 -1.16 -4.25
CA LYS A 543 26.28 -0.91 -4.56
C LYS A 543 26.49 -0.70 -6.07
N GLN A 544 25.94 -1.58 -6.90
CA GLN A 544 26.06 -1.49 -8.35
C GLN A 544 25.43 -0.21 -8.92
N ILE A 545 24.29 0.21 -8.37
CA ILE A 545 23.63 1.46 -8.75
C ILE A 545 24.53 2.66 -8.44
N LEU A 546 25.12 2.74 -7.26
CA LEU A 546 26.04 3.81 -6.88
C LEU A 546 27.30 3.85 -7.77
N GLU A 547 27.88 2.69 -8.07
CA GLU A 547 29.05 2.59 -8.97
C GLU A 547 28.70 3.03 -10.40
N GLY A 548 27.53 2.66 -10.91
CA GLY A 548 27.07 3.05 -12.26
C GLY A 548 26.63 4.50 -12.36
N ASP A 549 26.24 5.13 -11.27
CA ASP A 549 25.71 6.49 -11.20
C ASP A 549 26.74 7.55 -10.78
N ALA A 550 27.96 7.13 -10.45
CA ALA A 550 29.03 8.04 -10.01
C ALA A 550 29.31 9.21 -11.00
N THR A 551 28.94 9.04 -12.29
CA THR A 551 29.04 10.05 -13.34
C THR A 551 27.76 10.90 -13.50
N LYS A 552 26.61 10.52 -12.88
CA LYS A 552 25.31 11.19 -13.04
C LYS A 552 24.86 11.97 -11.80
N LEU A 553 25.59 11.86 -10.70
CA LEU A 553 25.23 12.41 -9.38
C LEU A 553 25.20 13.94 -9.31
N ASP A 554 25.77 14.64 -10.27
CA ASP A 554 25.95 16.10 -10.24
C ASP A 554 24.66 16.93 -10.49
N GLY A 555 23.50 16.33 -10.56
CA GLY A 555 22.25 17.05 -10.86
C GLY A 555 21.04 16.66 -9.99
N ARG A 556 21.20 15.87 -8.94
CA ARG A 556 20.10 15.45 -8.06
C ARG A 556 20.06 16.28 -6.78
N ASP A 557 18.85 16.71 -6.39
CA ASP A 557 18.64 17.47 -5.16
C ASP A 557 18.94 16.66 -3.89
N LYS A 558 18.84 15.32 -3.94
CA LYS A 558 19.10 14.40 -2.84
C LYS A 558 19.88 13.16 -3.32
N PRO A 559 20.76 12.59 -2.47
CA PRO A 559 21.43 11.34 -2.78
C PRO A 559 20.41 10.18 -2.89
N LEU A 560 20.74 9.16 -3.70
CA LEU A 560 19.93 7.95 -3.81
C LEU A 560 19.96 7.17 -2.49
N ASP A 561 18.79 6.80 -2.00
CA ASP A 561 18.66 5.86 -0.90
C ASP A 561 18.78 4.42 -1.45
N VAL A 562 19.92 3.80 -1.21
CA VAL A 562 20.23 2.41 -1.59
C VAL A 562 20.42 1.51 -0.35
N GLY A 563 20.16 2.06 0.84
CA GLY A 563 20.22 1.35 2.11
C GLY A 563 18.93 0.60 2.42
N PHE A 564 18.94 -0.07 3.57
CA PHE A 564 17.74 -0.61 4.24
C PHE A 564 18.00 -0.85 5.71
N ARG A 565 16.98 -0.65 6.55
CA ARG A 565 16.97 -1.08 7.95
C ARG A 565 16.49 -2.53 8.02
N ALA A 566 17.28 -3.41 8.61
CA ALA A 566 16.90 -4.78 8.85
C ALA A 566 16.28 -4.94 10.24
N TYR A 567 15.19 -5.68 10.31
CA TYR A 567 14.50 -6.07 11.55
C TYR A 567 14.26 -7.57 11.58
N LYS A 568 14.12 -8.12 12.79
CA LYS A 568 13.72 -9.52 13.01
C LYS A 568 12.44 -9.55 13.83
N LEU A 569 11.50 -10.38 13.41
CA LEU A 569 10.33 -10.71 14.21
C LEU A 569 10.77 -11.51 15.43
N VAL A 570 10.39 -11.06 16.61
CA VAL A 570 10.67 -11.71 17.89
C VAL A 570 9.44 -11.66 18.79
N ASP A 571 9.45 -12.38 19.90
CA ASP A 571 8.45 -12.22 20.93
C ASP A 571 8.56 -10.84 21.60
N THR A 572 7.52 -10.42 22.31
CA THR A 572 7.52 -9.15 23.04
C THR A 572 8.70 -9.08 24.04
N ASN A 573 9.25 -7.89 24.21
CA ASN A 573 10.26 -7.61 25.24
C ASN A 573 9.64 -7.45 26.65
N PHE A 574 8.30 -7.37 26.72
CA PHE A 574 7.58 -7.23 27.97
C PHE A 574 7.11 -8.58 28.50
N THR A 575 7.05 -8.72 29.82
CA THR A 575 6.62 -9.94 30.50
C THR A 575 5.17 -10.27 30.14
N LYS A 576 4.92 -11.48 29.61
CA LYS A 576 3.57 -11.94 29.28
C LYS A 576 2.82 -12.37 30.53
N TRP A 577 1.70 -11.74 30.79
CA TRP A 577 0.78 -12.15 31.84
C TRP A 577 -0.05 -13.33 31.36
N LYS A 578 0.32 -14.56 31.74
CA LYS A 578 -0.49 -15.77 31.53
C LYS A 578 -1.28 -16.08 32.79
N ALA A 579 -2.48 -15.50 32.92
CA ALA A 579 -3.45 -16.00 33.93
C ALA A 579 -4.07 -17.28 33.37
N ASP A 580 -3.53 -18.46 33.74
CA ASP A 580 -4.19 -19.73 33.51
C ASP A 580 -5.22 -19.93 34.62
N SER A 581 -6.50 -20.16 34.26
CA SER A 581 -7.61 -20.42 35.19
C SER A 581 -7.44 -21.71 36.01
N GLY A 582 -6.37 -22.48 35.76
CA GLY A 582 -6.02 -23.72 36.46
C GLY A 582 -4.95 -23.60 37.52
N LEU A 583 -4.35 -22.40 37.73
CA LEU A 583 -3.26 -22.20 38.68
C LEU A 583 -3.75 -22.32 40.14
N SER A 584 -2.93 -22.98 40.97
CA SER A 584 -3.17 -23.05 42.43
C SER A 584 -2.83 -21.71 43.10
N GLU A 585 -3.42 -21.46 44.29
CA GLU A 585 -3.20 -20.26 45.10
C GLU A 585 -1.68 -19.99 45.35
N GLY A 586 -0.87 -21.03 45.52
CA GLY A 586 0.56 -20.92 45.73
C GLY A 586 1.33 -20.52 44.43
N GLU A 587 0.87 -20.99 43.28
CA GLU A 587 1.43 -20.60 41.97
C GLU A 587 1.03 -19.17 41.61
N LEU A 588 -0.19 -18.75 41.95
CA LEU A 588 -0.62 -17.36 41.82
C LEU A 588 0.20 -16.42 42.71
N ILE A 589 0.47 -16.79 43.98
CA ILE A 589 1.30 -15.98 44.87
C ILE A 589 2.77 -15.89 44.37
N ASN A 590 3.33 -16.98 43.85
CA ASN A 590 4.66 -16.97 43.25
C ASN A 590 4.70 -16.16 41.94
N MET A 591 3.65 -16.21 41.15
CA MET A 591 3.47 -15.35 39.97
C MET A 591 3.37 -13.87 40.36
N PHE A 592 2.59 -13.53 41.39
CA PHE A 592 2.51 -12.17 41.91
C PHE A 592 3.81 -11.64 42.51
N SER A 593 4.65 -12.49 43.05
CA SER A 593 5.98 -12.10 43.57
C SER A 593 7.04 -11.91 42.47
N GLY A 594 6.79 -12.44 41.26
CA GLY A 594 7.63 -12.23 40.06
C GLY A 594 7.18 -11.07 39.16
N ILE A 595 6.12 -10.36 39.52
CA ILE A 595 5.57 -9.23 38.74
C ILE A 595 6.36 -7.91 38.99
N SER A 596 7.49 -7.96 39.69
CA SER A 596 8.28 -6.76 39.93
C SER A 596 8.96 -6.23 38.65
N ASP A 597 9.11 -7.06 37.62
CA ASP A 597 9.84 -6.70 36.41
C ASP A 597 8.90 -6.75 35.21
N SER A 598 8.66 -5.60 34.56
CA SER A 598 7.77 -5.46 33.40
C SER A 598 8.43 -5.87 32.09
N THR A 599 9.77 -5.93 32.06
CA THR A 599 10.57 -6.34 30.91
C THR A 599 11.26 -7.68 31.13
N ASN A 600 11.65 -8.33 30.03
CA ASN A 600 12.50 -9.53 30.10
C ASN A 600 13.94 -9.14 30.46
N ASP A 601 14.58 -9.82 31.42
CA ASP A 601 15.91 -9.51 31.97
C ASP A 601 17.03 -9.25 30.93
N ASP A 602 16.91 -9.81 29.73
CA ASP A 602 17.87 -9.68 28.63
C ASP A 602 17.45 -8.66 27.55
N ALA A 603 16.35 -7.92 27.73
CA ALA A 603 15.84 -7.01 26.73
C ALA A 603 16.75 -5.79 26.56
N ARG A 604 17.14 -5.48 25.33
CA ARG A 604 17.99 -4.33 25.02
C ARG A 604 17.14 -3.05 24.98
N PRO A 605 17.63 -1.92 25.53
CA PRO A 605 16.90 -0.64 25.51
C PRO A 605 16.39 -0.22 24.12
N GLU A 606 17.18 -0.46 23.06
CA GLU A 606 16.77 -0.18 21.67
C GLU A 606 15.63 -1.10 21.18
N ALA A 607 15.58 -2.35 21.64
CA ALA A 607 14.51 -3.29 21.28
C ALA A 607 13.20 -2.90 21.98
N ILE A 608 13.26 -2.53 23.26
CA ILE A 608 12.13 -2.00 24.03
C ILE A 608 11.61 -0.73 23.36
N LEU A 609 12.49 0.23 23.05
CA LEU A 609 12.12 1.46 22.35
C LEU A 609 11.40 1.15 21.03
N THR A 610 11.95 0.25 20.21
CA THR A 610 11.35 -0.12 18.91
C THR A 610 9.94 -0.69 19.11
N GLU A 611 9.74 -1.55 20.10
CA GLU A 611 8.42 -2.11 20.42
C GLU A 611 7.44 -1.01 20.85
N VAL A 612 7.87 -0.11 21.73
CA VAL A 612 7.08 1.04 22.18
C VAL A 612 6.68 1.92 20.99
N LEU A 613 7.63 2.27 20.14
CA LEU A 613 7.38 3.10 18.95
C LEU A 613 6.35 2.46 18.02
N LEU A 614 6.48 1.15 17.73
CA LEU A 614 5.52 0.41 16.91
C LEU A 614 4.12 0.41 17.53
N LYS A 615 4.02 0.17 18.84
CA LYS A 615 2.75 0.18 19.58
C LYS A 615 2.12 1.57 19.69
N LEU A 616 2.92 2.62 19.64
CA LEU A 616 2.46 4.02 19.58
C LEU A 616 2.13 4.47 18.14
N GLY A 617 2.53 3.71 17.11
CA GLY A 617 2.23 3.99 15.71
C GLY A 617 3.28 4.86 15.01
N PHE A 618 4.54 4.77 15.42
CA PHE A 618 5.66 5.40 14.73
C PHE A 618 6.18 4.54 13.58
N SER A 619 6.80 5.18 12.58
CA SER A 619 7.42 4.51 11.45
C SER A 619 8.66 3.70 11.86
N LEU A 620 8.95 2.63 11.13
CA LEU A 620 10.21 1.88 11.25
C LEU A 620 11.43 2.68 10.76
N SER A 621 11.22 3.78 10.06
CA SER A 621 12.28 4.63 9.51
C SER A 621 12.47 5.95 10.29
N GLU A 622 11.86 6.09 11.48
CA GLU A 622 12.04 7.27 12.33
C GLU A 622 13.52 7.54 12.66
N ARG A 623 13.85 8.81 12.75
CA ARG A 623 15.17 9.23 13.22
C ARG A 623 15.23 9.08 14.73
N ILE A 624 16.16 8.27 15.21
CA ILE A 624 16.39 8.02 16.63
C ILE A 624 17.81 8.47 16.97
N GLU A 625 17.94 9.35 17.95
CA GLU A 625 19.21 9.80 18.47
C GLU A 625 19.28 9.49 19.97
N THR A 626 20.46 9.14 20.45
CA THR A 626 20.72 9.05 21.89
C THR A 626 21.26 10.39 22.37
N VAL A 627 20.61 10.97 23.37
CA VAL A 627 20.99 12.27 23.96
C VAL A 627 21.21 12.11 25.45
N ASP A 628 22.21 12.81 25.99
CA ASP A 628 22.41 12.94 27.44
C ASP A 628 21.56 14.10 27.97
N VAL A 629 20.75 13.82 29.00
CA VAL A 629 19.99 14.83 29.72
C VAL A 629 20.30 14.72 31.20
N ASP A 630 21.15 15.59 31.69
CA ASP A 630 21.58 15.66 33.09
C ASP A 630 22.16 14.31 33.60
N GLY A 631 22.93 13.63 32.76
CA GLY A 631 23.53 12.34 33.04
C GLY A 631 22.61 11.13 32.84
N LEU A 632 21.42 11.31 32.24
CA LEU A 632 20.56 10.21 31.74
C LEU A 632 20.75 10.03 30.24
N GLU A 633 21.01 8.83 29.80
CA GLU A 633 20.98 8.46 28.41
C GLU A 633 19.51 8.23 27.97
N VAL A 634 19.03 9.06 27.07
CA VAL A 634 17.63 9.12 26.65
C VAL A 634 17.56 9.04 25.13
N PHE A 635 16.61 8.30 24.61
CA PHE A 635 16.32 8.30 23.19
C PHE A 635 15.45 9.49 22.81
N SER A 636 15.88 10.23 21.80
CA SER A 636 15.15 11.32 21.16
C SER A 636 14.69 10.83 19.78
N VAL A 637 13.38 10.84 19.53
CA VAL A 637 12.77 10.36 18.31
C VAL A 637 12.16 11.55 17.56
N SER A 638 12.39 11.61 16.23
CA SER A 638 11.84 12.65 15.34
C SER A 638 12.10 14.06 15.87
N ASP A 639 13.40 14.37 16.10
CA ASP A 639 13.89 15.67 16.55
C ASP A 639 13.30 16.12 17.91
N GLY A 640 13.03 15.17 18.83
CA GLY A 640 12.54 15.43 20.17
C GLY A 640 11.02 15.41 20.32
N LEU A 641 10.27 15.04 19.28
CA LEU A 641 8.81 14.84 19.37
C LEU A 641 8.45 13.84 20.47
N LEU A 642 9.22 12.74 20.54
CA LEU A 642 9.13 11.77 21.61
C LEU A 642 10.50 11.61 22.27
N MET A 643 10.53 11.63 23.62
CA MET A 643 11.69 11.25 24.40
C MET A 643 11.36 9.98 25.18
N ALA A 644 12.30 9.02 25.21
CA ALA A 644 12.11 7.75 25.91
C ALA A 644 13.29 7.42 26.81
N TYR A 645 13.00 7.09 28.07
CA TYR A 645 13.94 6.52 29.02
C TYR A 645 13.59 5.05 29.26
N SER A 646 14.44 4.15 28.81
CA SER A 646 14.22 2.70 28.82
C SER A 646 15.29 1.90 29.58
N ASP A 647 16.02 2.53 30.52
CA ASP A 647 16.94 1.84 31.42
C ASP A 647 16.20 1.41 32.70
N GLU A 648 15.97 0.10 32.84
CA GLU A 648 15.31 -0.51 34.00
C GLU A 648 16.22 -0.58 35.23
N HIS A 649 17.54 -0.53 35.02
CA HIS A 649 18.53 -0.74 36.10
C HIS A 649 18.84 0.57 36.88
N THR A 650 18.63 1.70 36.25
CA THR A 650 18.94 3.02 36.83
C THR A 650 17.66 3.82 37.08
N SER A 651 17.35 4.10 38.35
CA SER A 651 16.23 4.99 38.69
C SER A 651 16.62 6.44 38.52
N PRO A 652 15.89 7.23 37.69
CA PRO A 652 16.13 8.64 37.53
C PRO A 652 15.76 9.42 38.79
N THR A 653 16.47 10.51 39.09
CA THR A 653 16.09 11.45 40.13
C THR A 653 14.99 12.41 39.64
N LEU A 654 14.25 13.02 40.59
CA LEU A 654 13.25 14.04 40.25
C LEU A 654 13.85 15.23 39.48
N ALA A 655 15.10 15.62 39.77
CA ALA A 655 15.79 16.69 39.07
C ALA A 655 16.03 16.33 37.60
N GLN A 656 16.47 15.11 37.33
CA GLN A 656 16.68 14.60 35.96
C GLN A 656 15.38 14.48 35.20
N LEU A 657 14.31 13.99 35.83
CA LEU A 657 12.99 13.93 35.20
C LEU A 657 12.44 15.32 34.84
N ARG A 658 12.67 16.32 35.69
CA ARG A 658 12.37 17.72 35.39
C ARG A 658 13.20 18.27 34.24
N ALA A 659 14.47 17.90 34.14
CA ALA A 659 15.31 18.28 32.99
C ALA A 659 14.82 17.65 31.67
N LEU A 660 14.26 16.43 31.72
CA LEU A 660 13.61 15.79 30.57
C LEU A 660 12.35 16.55 30.16
N VAL A 661 11.45 16.83 31.11
CA VAL A 661 10.19 17.56 30.83
C VAL A 661 10.47 18.97 30.30
N ALA A 662 11.53 19.61 30.79
CA ALA A 662 11.99 20.95 30.37
C ALA A 662 12.51 20.97 28.90
N LYS A 663 12.72 19.83 28.26
CA LYS A 663 12.96 19.75 26.83
C LYS A 663 11.66 19.90 25.99
N GLU A 664 10.51 19.91 26.67
CA GLU A 664 9.18 20.07 26.09
C GLU A 664 8.88 19.07 24.94
N PRO A 665 9.14 17.74 25.11
CA PRO A 665 8.69 16.77 24.13
C PRO A 665 7.16 16.76 24.08
N GLU A 666 6.58 16.43 22.94
CA GLU A 666 5.14 16.19 22.86
C GLU A 666 4.76 14.97 23.70
N ARG A 667 5.63 13.92 23.67
CA ARG A 667 5.45 12.68 24.42
C ARG A 667 6.72 12.32 25.19
N LEU A 668 6.53 11.90 26.43
CA LEU A 668 7.59 11.34 27.28
C LEU A 668 7.22 9.89 27.62
N VAL A 669 8.08 8.94 27.29
CA VAL A 669 7.92 7.53 27.63
C VAL A 669 8.95 7.17 28.71
N ILE A 670 8.51 6.61 29.83
CA ILE A 670 9.37 6.10 30.89
C ILE A 670 9.01 4.63 31.15
N LEU A 671 10.03 3.78 31.18
CA LEU A 671 9.82 2.38 31.57
C LEU A 671 9.31 2.30 33.02
N GLU A 672 8.27 1.51 33.28
CA GLU A 672 7.67 1.40 34.62
C GLU A 672 8.72 0.95 35.67
N ASP A 673 9.57 0.02 35.29
CA ASP A 673 10.63 -0.53 36.13
C ASP A 673 11.67 0.51 36.55
N ALA A 674 11.85 1.60 35.79
CA ALA A 674 12.75 2.70 36.17
C ALA A 674 12.32 3.41 37.47
N PHE A 675 11.04 3.35 37.81
CA PHE A 675 10.55 3.93 39.08
C PHE A 675 10.84 3.05 40.28
N LYS A 676 11.10 1.73 40.11
CA LYS A 676 11.37 0.77 41.20
C LYS A 676 10.34 0.85 42.34
N GLY A 677 9.05 1.04 42.00
CA GLY A 677 7.95 1.15 42.94
C GLY A 677 7.91 2.47 43.71
N ASN A 678 8.60 3.52 43.25
CA ASN A 678 8.58 4.86 43.88
C ASN A 678 7.40 5.69 43.34
N ASP A 679 6.21 5.48 43.93
CA ASP A 679 4.97 6.16 43.55
C ASP A 679 5.03 7.69 43.74
N GLU A 680 5.85 8.17 44.70
CA GLU A 680 6.03 9.61 44.93
C GLU A 680 6.78 10.25 43.75
N LEU A 681 7.81 9.59 43.23
CA LEU A 681 8.58 10.05 42.09
C LEU A 681 7.68 10.09 40.83
N LYS A 682 6.89 9.03 40.62
CA LYS A 682 5.94 8.93 39.52
C LYS A 682 4.87 10.02 39.58
N THR A 683 4.28 10.26 40.78
CA THR A 683 3.28 11.31 40.98
C THR A 683 3.83 12.70 40.70
N ASN A 684 5.05 12.97 41.17
CA ASN A 684 5.72 14.24 40.92
C ASN A 684 5.99 14.46 39.42
N LEU A 685 6.41 13.42 38.70
CA LEU A 685 6.60 13.48 37.23
C LEU A 685 5.29 13.79 36.52
N VAL A 686 4.19 13.13 36.89
CA VAL A 686 2.84 13.38 36.30
C VAL A 686 2.47 14.86 36.47
N GLN A 687 2.71 15.46 37.62
CA GLN A 687 2.40 16.86 37.84
C GLN A 687 3.28 17.78 37.00
N GLU A 688 4.56 17.46 36.87
CA GLU A 688 5.53 18.23 36.08
C GLU A 688 5.13 18.16 34.57
N CYS A 689 4.83 16.97 34.04
CA CYS A 689 4.35 16.77 32.66
C CYS A 689 3.08 17.57 32.39
N ARG A 690 2.11 17.57 33.33
CA ARG A 690 0.88 18.37 33.20
C ARG A 690 1.16 19.87 33.13
N THR A 691 2.11 20.35 33.93
CA THR A 691 2.46 21.78 33.95
C THR A 691 3.08 22.23 32.65
N HIS A 692 3.80 21.34 31.95
CA HIS A 692 4.49 21.59 30.69
C HIS A 692 3.70 21.08 29.46
N ASN A 693 2.50 20.55 29.65
CA ASN A 693 1.68 19.98 28.59
C ASN A 693 2.36 18.84 27.81
N VAL A 694 3.12 18.01 28.51
CA VAL A 694 3.79 16.82 28.00
C VAL A 694 2.91 15.60 28.23
N ASP A 695 2.69 14.79 27.20
CA ASP A 695 1.91 13.54 27.27
C ASP A 695 2.80 12.42 27.84
N LEU A 696 2.52 12.00 29.07
CA LEU A 696 3.31 10.96 29.76
C LEU A 696 2.76 9.56 29.49
N TRP A 697 3.64 8.67 29.06
CA TRP A 697 3.36 7.25 28.86
C TRP A 697 4.31 6.40 29.71
N THR A 698 3.79 5.32 30.28
CA THR A 698 4.61 4.27 30.92
C THR A 698 4.56 3.00 30.09
N ALA A 699 5.67 2.28 30.00
CA ALA A 699 5.83 1.05 29.25
C ALA A 699 6.29 -0.10 30.17
#